data_bcd38fe3a882c0a26b2a4dbb721ae219
#
_entry.id   bcd38fe3a882c0a26b2a4dbb721ae219
#
_cell.length_a   1.000
_cell.length_b   1.000
_cell.length_c   1.000
_cell.angle_alpha   90.00
_cell.angle_beta   90.00
_cell.angle_gamma   90.00
#
_symmetry.space_group_name_H-M   'P 1'
#
loop_
_entity.id
_entity.type
_entity.pdbx_description
1 polymer ?
#
loop_
_entity_poly.entity_id
_entity_poly.type
_entity_poly.pdbx_seq_one_letter_code
_entity_poly.pdbx_strand_id
1 'polypeptide(L)'
;MDVTPIRPSQFITRTGPGALTPTVEGSMLIPQLSTLVQELMNSGTKASVNFSEPDSFGKTGLQKFEINDSRMERMLRHFNSKPGKSFEKNIKMFRLPTNADLRIKEIDPILKGFIFPRWGLCTQHKGYGLVMQFSQKSNFEIILDCPKCRDQNIVPIRGSPIRFVQACTNGHLQDLYWPYLVHSGGNNCTSKLFEWRDIGGDNFIIKCTKCREQIDYLGSNGLKIRSINGRLKCQGNFPEINIQAYAQGSCSQVIIPGTGMMGSRAKLVMLNSTGLHTPKNLTSVQIPSISGPLYRELFPHRAVLKSILLLKHDLDKITLLDHLKQLGTEFTNDTINEIERTPENELLSLVNDIVSELTTNNKNNKTLSESQSNDEELTSLLEAARTGYPPSAKIGKKHAYVNIEDIIKIPSPEFGVTFRISPIKELRVIKTQVGYSREIGTTDDALDSTNSRVGTIKKESNHYDDDTTRWYLGDENIGEGIFIDIIESEINNPGGLNPIGSSSSNNIDTWNSINSTLDDILTNSVDYDEVKKDELKQEITHSNPTFVWWHTLCHKLLLNLTVDSGISLVSFGERVYCKKNTRTGKYQSGILIYSSATGSDGTLGGLVSLVEEQFMTKLFKTCSQGIVSCSNDPVCSERKIELTKIEGACCHACELLSETTCSYQNRCLDRNLVQDTMP
;
A
#
# COMPACT_ATOMS: atom_id res chain seq x y z
N MET A 1 -28.44 -3.28 -5.27
CA MET A 1 -27.21 -3.72 -4.56
C MET A 1 -26.40 -2.49 -4.33
N ASP A 2 -26.11 -2.20 -3.08
CA ASP A 2 -25.24 -1.08 -2.77
C ASP A 2 -23.82 -1.44 -3.20
N VAL A 3 -23.29 -0.68 -4.15
CA VAL A 3 -21.92 -0.83 -4.65
C VAL A 3 -21.06 0.10 -3.80
N THR A 4 -20.13 -0.46 -3.04
CA THR A 4 -19.20 0.34 -2.26
C THR A 4 -18.02 0.74 -3.17
N PRO A 5 -17.80 2.01 -3.43
CA PRO A 5 -16.68 2.46 -4.25
C PRO A 5 -15.34 2.18 -3.55
N ILE A 6 -14.33 1.81 -4.32
CA ILE A 6 -12.96 1.67 -3.82
C ILE A 6 -12.37 3.07 -3.68
N ARG A 7 -11.87 3.40 -2.50
CA ARG A 7 -11.17 4.68 -2.25
C ARG A 7 -9.84 4.72 -3.02
N PRO A 8 -9.39 5.89 -3.54
CA PRO A 8 -8.10 6.01 -4.23
C PRO A 8 -6.91 5.48 -3.43
N SER A 9 -6.88 5.75 -2.12
CA SER A 9 -5.84 5.22 -1.23
C SER A 9 -5.84 3.69 -1.16
N GLN A 10 -7.01 3.05 -1.09
CA GLN A 10 -7.14 1.59 -1.12
C GLN A 10 -6.73 1.01 -2.48
N PHE A 11 -7.04 1.73 -3.56
CA PHE A 11 -6.64 1.31 -4.90
C PHE A 11 -5.11 1.24 -5.00
N ILE A 12 -4.39 2.23 -4.48
CA ILE A 12 -2.93 2.25 -4.52
C ILE A 12 -2.32 1.25 -3.55
N THR A 13 -2.85 1.16 -2.33
CA THR A 13 -2.22 0.36 -1.28
C THR A 13 -2.57 -1.12 -1.31
N ARG A 14 -3.66 -1.52 -1.98
CA ARG A 14 -4.14 -2.91 -1.94
C ARG A 14 -4.63 -3.44 -3.29
N THR A 15 -5.45 -2.67 -4.00
CA THR A 15 -6.20 -3.13 -5.16
C THR A 15 -5.72 -2.51 -6.48
N GLY A 16 -4.49 -2.06 -6.52
CA GLY A 16 -3.88 -1.44 -7.68
C GLY A 16 -3.52 -2.42 -8.81
N PRO A 17 -2.77 -1.93 -9.80
CA PRO A 17 -2.37 -2.76 -10.94
C PRO A 17 -1.78 -4.11 -10.55
N GLY A 18 -2.28 -5.19 -11.15
CA GLY A 18 -1.89 -6.57 -10.86
C GLY A 18 -2.65 -7.25 -9.73
N ALA A 19 -3.50 -6.53 -9.00
CA ALA A 19 -4.30 -7.08 -7.91
C ALA A 19 -5.49 -7.92 -8.41
N LEU A 20 -5.85 -8.92 -7.62
CA LEU A 20 -7.09 -9.67 -7.75
C LEU A 20 -8.10 -9.13 -6.74
N THR A 21 -9.17 -8.54 -7.23
CA THR A 21 -10.17 -7.86 -6.39
C THR A 21 -11.51 -8.58 -6.50
N PRO A 22 -12.13 -9.00 -5.38
CA PRO A 22 -13.47 -9.53 -5.41
C PRO A 22 -14.46 -8.40 -5.74
N THR A 23 -15.38 -8.69 -6.63
CA THR A 23 -16.47 -7.79 -7.02
C THR A 23 -17.79 -8.52 -6.99
N VAL A 24 -18.89 -7.80 -7.11
CA VAL A 24 -20.23 -8.42 -7.25
C VAL A 24 -20.38 -9.30 -8.49
N GLU A 25 -19.49 -9.12 -9.47
CA GLU A 25 -19.48 -9.90 -10.71
C GLU A 25 -18.48 -11.07 -10.71
N GLY A 26 -17.79 -11.25 -9.61
CA GLY A 26 -16.75 -12.27 -9.45
C GLY A 26 -15.40 -11.66 -9.10
N SER A 27 -14.31 -12.38 -9.35
CA SER A 27 -12.96 -11.86 -9.16
C SER A 27 -12.49 -11.15 -10.41
N MET A 28 -11.99 -9.93 -10.22
CA MET A 28 -11.40 -9.12 -11.29
C MET A 28 -9.91 -8.94 -11.07
N LEU A 29 -9.16 -9.08 -12.13
CA LEU A 29 -7.76 -8.71 -12.21
C LEU A 29 -7.65 -7.26 -12.67
N ILE A 30 -6.95 -6.45 -11.91
CA ILE A 30 -6.70 -5.05 -12.26
C ILE A 30 -5.58 -5.01 -13.32
N PRO A 31 -5.82 -4.41 -14.49
CA PRO A 31 -4.81 -4.30 -15.54
C PRO A 31 -3.60 -3.47 -15.11
N GLN A 32 -2.53 -3.56 -15.87
CA GLN A 32 -1.39 -2.65 -15.70
C GLN A 32 -1.78 -1.19 -15.94
N LEU A 33 -1.02 -0.25 -15.36
CA LEU A 33 -1.36 1.17 -15.39
C LEU A 33 -1.51 1.73 -16.81
N SER A 34 -0.68 1.29 -17.76
CA SER A 34 -0.78 1.73 -19.16
C SER A 34 -2.12 1.36 -19.79
N THR A 35 -2.65 0.18 -19.51
CA THR A 35 -3.98 -0.25 -19.98
C THR A 35 -5.10 0.58 -19.34
N LEU A 36 -5.00 0.80 -18.02
CA LEU A 36 -5.96 1.63 -17.30
C LEU A 36 -5.99 3.07 -17.82
N VAL A 37 -4.82 3.66 -18.08
CA VAL A 37 -4.70 5.00 -18.65
C VAL A 37 -5.29 5.05 -20.07
N GLN A 38 -4.99 4.05 -20.91
CA GLN A 38 -5.60 3.99 -22.25
C GLN A 38 -7.12 3.89 -22.19
N GLU A 39 -7.67 3.09 -21.28
CA GLU A 39 -9.12 2.99 -21.10
C GLU A 39 -9.70 4.30 -20.60
N LEU A 40 -9.04 4.95 -19.64
CA LEU A 40 -9.43 6.26 -19.14
C LEU A 40 -9.48 7.30 -20.27
N MET A 41 -8.42 7.33 -21.11
CA MET A 41 -8.36 8.23 -22.26
C MET A 41 -9.43 7.93 -23.33
N ASN A 42 -9.73 6.63 -23.55
CA ASN A 42 -10.72 6.19 -24.53
C ASN A 42 -12.17 6.29 -24.03
N SER A 43 -12.37 6.35 -22.71
CA SER A 43 -13.72 6.46 -22.11
C SER A 43 -14.37 7.83 -22.33
N GLY A 44 -13.65 8.76 -22.95
CA GLY A 44 -14.15 10.08 -23.36
C GLY A 44 -15.43 10.09 -24.22
N THR A 45 -15.90 8.93 -24.69
CA THR A 45 -17.21 8.80 -25.34
C THR A 45 -18.39 8.77 -24.37
N LYS A 46 -18.18 8.47 -23.09
CA LYS A 46 -19.22 8.50 -22.03
C LYS A 46 -19.02 9.65 -21.04
N ALA A 47 -17.79 10.08 -20.82
CA ALA A 47 -17.48 11.22 -19.99
C ALA A 47 -17.67 12.52 -20.78
N SER A 48 -18.25 13.52 -20.14
CA SER A 48 -18.39 14.87 -20.74
C SER A 48 -17.04 15.60 -20.85
N VAL A 49 -15.96 14.95 -20.44
CA VAL A 49 -14.60 15.52 -20.40
C VAL A 49 -13.77 14.91 -21.52
N ASN A 50 -13.36 15.73 -22.47
CA ASN A 50 -12.42 15.33 -23.50
C ASN A 50 -10.98 15.45 -22.95
N PHE A 51 -10.31 14.31 -22.75
CA PHE A 51 -8.94 14.29 -22.25
C PHE A 51 -7.94 14.94 -23.21
N SER A 52 -8.20 14.88 -24.51
CA SER A 52 -7.31 15.44 -25.55
C SER A 52 -7.44 16.94 -25.68
N GLU A 53 -8.56 17.52 -25.26
CA GLU A 53 -8.72 18.98 -25.26
C GLU A 53 -8.01 19.61 -24.08
N PRO A 54 -7.30 20.72 -24.26
CA PRO A 54 -6.72 21.46 -23.15
C PRO A 54 -7.84 21.97 -22.23
N ASP A 55 -7.62 21.84 -20.93
CA ASP A 55 -8.47 22.53 -19.95
C ASP A 55 -8.22 24.05 -20.04
N SER A 56 -8.93 24.82 -19.20
CA SER A 56 -8.77 26.28 -19.09
C SER A 56 -7.32 26.70 -18.79
N PHE A 57 -6.43 25.76 -18.46
CA PHE A 57 -5.03 25.97 -18.13
C PHE A 57 -4.07 25.39 -19.17
N GLY A 58 -4.57 24.96 -20.30
CA GLY A 58 -3.75 24.34 -21.35
C GLY A 58 -3.25 22.93 -21.00
N LYS A 59 -3.73 22.32 -19.90
CA LYS A 59 -3.35 20.96 -19.53
C LYS A 59 -4.18 19.94 -20.31
N THR A 60 -3.52 18.91 -20.78
CA THR A 60 -4.12 17.79 -21.50
C THR A 60 -3.84 16.45 -20.81
N GLY A 61 -4.66 15.46 -21.06
CA GLY A 61 -4.43 14.11 -20.57
C GLY A 61 -4.24 14.01 -19.07
N LEU A 62 -3.22 13.27 -18.63
CA LEU A 62 -2.90 13.05 -17.23
C LEU A 62 -2.46 14.32 -16.48
N GLN A 63 -2.00 15.33 -17.21
CA GLN A 63 -1.59 16.62 -16.60
C GLN A 63 -2.72 17.30 -15.84
N LYS A 64 -3.98 17.02 -16.20
CA LYS A 64 -5.16 17.56 -15.49
C LYS A 64 -5.22 17.06 -14.03
N PHE A 65 -4.63 15.91 -13.75
CA PHE A 65 -4.68 15.25 -12.44
C PHE A 65 -3.29 15.14 -11.80
N GLU A 66 -2.35 15.96 -12.23
CA GLU A 66 -0.96 15.91 -11.79
C GLU A 66 -0.82 16.22 -10.29
N ILE A 67 -0.07 15.35 -9.59
CA ILE A 67 0.38 15.56 -8.22
C ILE A 67 1.84 16.03 -8.30
N ASN A 68 2.14 17.16 -7.67
CA ASN A 68 3.50 17.68 -7.62
C ASN A 68 4.09 17.52 -6.21
N ASP A 69 5.16 16.75 -6.11
CA ASP A 69 5.93 16.57 -4.89
C ASP A 69 7.39 16.29 -5.18
N SER A 70 8.25 17.23 -4.83
CA SER A 70 9.67 17.14 -5.12
C SER A 70 10.40 16.03 -4.36
N ARG A 71 9.95 15.69 -3.14
CA ARG A 71 10.52 14.59 -2.36
C ARG A 71 10.17 13.25 -3.01
N MET A 72 8.90 13.02 -3.33
CA MET A 72 8.45 11.80 -3.99
C MET A 72 9.09 11.64 -5.37
N GLU A 73 9.21 12.72 -6.15
CA GLU A 73 9.92 12.67 -7.44
C GLU A 73 11.39 12.24 -7.29
N ARG A 74 12.10 12.74 -6.27
CA ARG A 74 13.49 12.32 -5.97
C ARG A 74 13.56 10.84 -5.57
N MET A 75 12.58 10.34 -4.80
CA MET A 75 12.47 8.93 -4.42
C MET A 75 12.19 8.06 -5.65
N LEU A 76 11.27 8.46 -6.51
CA LEU A 76 10.97 7.77 -7.75
C LEU A 76 12.15 7.76 -8.73
N ARG A 77 12.94 8.83 -8.78
CA ARG A 77 14.20 8.88 -9.54
C ARG A 77 15.20 7.86 -9.00
N HIS A 78 15.34 7.80 -7.68
CA HIS A 78 16.21 6.82 -7.04
C HIS A 78 15.77 5.39 -7.37
N PHE A 79 14.50 5.09 -7.23
CA PHE A 79 13.91 3.78 -7.54
C PHE A 79 14.13 3.36 -9.00
N ASN A 80 14.19 4.30 -9.94
CA ASN A 80 14.41 4.04 -11.37
C ASN A 80 15.88 4.11 -11.80
N SER A 81 16.77 4.56 -10.94
CA SER A 81 18.20 4.63 -11.25
C SER A 81 18.80 3.22 -11.35
N LYS A 82 19.80 3.07 -12.21
CA LYS A 82 20.61 1.85 -12.31
C LYS A 82 22.03 2.17 -11.82
N PRO A 83 22.79 1.19 -11.34
CA PRO A 83 24.17 1.41 -10.92
C PRO A 83 24.96 2.18 -11.98
N GLY A 84 25.54 3.32 -11.60
CA GLY A 84 26.35 4.16 -12.48
C GLY A 84 25.59 4.92 -13.59
N LYS A 85 24.26 4.91 -13.61
CA LYS A 85 23.43 5.67 -14.58
C LYS A 85 22.35 6.46 -13.87
N SER A 86 22.34 7.78 -14.08
CA SER A 86 21.22 8.62 -13.66
C SER A 86 19.99 8.31 -14.49
N PHE A 87 18.81 8.44 -13.88
CA PHE A 87 17.55 8.32 -14.60
C PHE A 87 17.26 9.65 -15.31
N GLU A 88 17.30 9.66 -16.64
CA GLU A 88 17.22 10.88 -17.46
C GLU A 88 15.79 11.31 -17.80
N LYS A 89 14.81 10.39 -17.68
CA LYS A 89 13.43 10.70 -18.04
C LYS A 89 12.74 11.56 -16.98
N ASN A 90 11.79 12.38 -17.41
CA ASN A 90 10.91 13.08 -16.49
C ASN A 90 10.05 12.10 -15.72
N ILE A 91 9.87 12.37 -14.44
CA ILE A 91 8.97 11.60 -13.56
C ILE A 91 7.86 12.52 -13.12
N LYS A 92 6.63 12.05 -13.26
CA LYS A 92 5.44 12.74 -12.82
C LYS A 92 4.49 11.77 -12.13
N MET A 93 3.60 12.32 -11.32
CA MET A 93 2.55 11.58 -10.65
C MET A 93 1.18 12.16 -10.99
N PHE A 94 0.18 11.31 -10.99
CA PHE A 94 -1.21 11.74 -11.16
C PHE A 94 -2.12 10.99 -10.19
N ARG A 95 -3.20 11.63 -9.77
CA ARG A 95 -4.28 10.97 -9.04
C ARG A 95 -5.29 10.36 -10.02
N LEU A 96 -6.00 9.35 -9.58
CA LEU A 96 -7.16 8.88 -10.34
C LEU A 96 -8.23 10.00 -10.37
N PRO A 97 -8.86 10.23 -11.52
CA PRO A 97 -10.02 11.10 -11.56
C PRO A 97 -11.18 10.47 -10.80
N THR A 98 -11.99 11.31 -10.18
CA THR A 98 -13.25 10.91 -9.55
C THR A 98 -14.41 10.95 -10.56
N ASN A 99 -15.56 10.40 -10.19
CA ASN A 99 -16.77 10.51 -11.01
C ASN A 99 -17.17 11.98 -11.23
N ALA A 100 -16.96 12.84 -10.24
CA ALA A 100 -17.18 14.29 -10.36
C ALA A 100 -16.23 14.94 -11.39
N ASP A 101 -14.94 14.63 -11.33
CA ASP A 101 -13.95 15.11 -12.32
C ASP A 101 -14.36 14.74 -13.76
N LEU A 102 -14.94 13.55 -13.95
CA LEU A 102 -15.37 13.04 -15.25
C LEU A 102 -16.79 13.45 -15.62
N ARG A 103 -17.52 14.08 -14.72
CA ARG A 103 -18.93 14.46 -14.86
C ARG A 103 -19.83 13.27 -15.23
N ILE A 104 -19.56 12.11 -14.63
CA ILE A 104 -20.37 10.88 -14.75
C ILE A 104 -21.08 10.60 -13.44
N LYS A 105 -22.10 9.74 -13.49
CA LYS A 105 -22.83 9.36 -12.29
C LYS A 105 -21.94 8.62 -11.31
N GLU A 106 -22.15 8.80 -10.02
CA GLU A 106 -21.36 8.16 -8.96
C GLU A 106 -21.34 6.62 -9.06
N ILE A 107 -22.41 6.04 -9.57
CA ILE A 107 -22.53 4.59 -9.78
C ILE A 107 -21.80 4.07 -11.04
N ASP A 108 -21.40 4.95 -11.96
CA ASP A 108 -20.75 4.54 -13.19
C ASP A 108 -19.28 4.19 -12.94
N PRO A 109 -18.81 3.04 -13.44
CA PRO A 109 -17.42 2.63 -13.22
C PRO A 109 -16.44 3.49 -14.02
N ILE A 110 -15.39 3.98 -13.36
CA ILE A 110 -14.29 4.74 -13.99
C ILE A 110 -13.30 3.80 -14.67
N LEU A 111 -12.96 2.72 -13.99
CA LEU A 111 -11.96 1.75 -14.43
C LEU A 111 -12.61 0.38 -14.66
N LYS A 112 -12.03 -0.37 -15.60
CA LYS A 112 -12.45 -1.74 -15.90
C LYS A 112 -11.36 -2.72 -15.56
N GLY A 113 -11.75 -3.84 -14.95
CA GLY A 113 -10.87 -4.99 -14.71
C GLY A 113 -11.13 -6.13 -15.70
N PHE A 114 -10.24 -7.09 -15.71
CA PHE A 114 -10.43 -8.34 -16.44
C PHE A 114 -11.00 -9.41 -15.53
N ILE A 115 -11.99 -10.18 -15.98
CA ILE A 115 -12.42 -11.36 -15.20
C ILE A 115 -11.29 -12.38 -15.18
N PHE A 116 -10.90 -12.73 -13.97
CA PHE A 116 -9.85 -13.70 -13.71
C PHE A 116 -10.09 -14.39 -12.35
N PRO A 117 -10.00 -15.72 -12.28
CA PRO A 117 -9.77 -16.65 -13.38
C PRO A 117 -10.95 -16.71 -14.37
N ARG A 118 -10.66 -17.13 -15.61
CA ARG A 118 -11.67 -17.24 -16.69
C ARG A 118 -12.55 -18.49 -16.59
N TRP A 119 -12.34 -19.30 -15.55
CA TRP A 119 -13.14 -20.46 -15.23
C TRP A 119 -14.08 -20.15 -14.08
N GLY A 120 -15.33 -20.50 -14.24
CA GLY A 120 -16.38 -20.29 -13.24
C GLY A 120 -17.09 -21.57 -12.83
N LEU A 121 -17.75 -21.51 -11.67
CA LEU A 121 -18.50 -22.58 -11.07
C LEU A 121 -19.98 -22.23 -11.04
N CYS A 122 -20.81 -23.03 -11.72
CA CYS A 122 -22.25 -22.98 -11.59
C CYS A 122 -22.69 -23.88 -10.43
N THR A 123 -23.31 -23.29 -9.41
CA THR A 123 -23.74 -23.99 -8.19
C THR A 123 -25.24 -24.29 -8.16
N GLN A 124 -25.96 -24.11 -9.27
CA GLN A 124 -27.43 -24.32 -9.37
C GLN A 124 -27.84 -25.79 -9.37
N HIS A 125 -26.90 -26.72 -9.26
CA HIS A 125 -27.14 -28.16 -9.37
C HIS A 125 -26.99 -28.84 -8.02
N LYS A 126 -27.94 -29.70 -7.65
CA LYS A 126 -27.92 -30.42 -6.37
C LYS A 126 -26.72 -31.37 -6.30
N GLY A 127 -25.89 -31.24 -5.26
CA GLY A 127 -24.82 -32.16 -4.91
C GLY A 127 -23.51 -32.03 -5.70
N TYR A 128 -23.43 -31.15 -6.69
CA TYR A 128 -22.20 -30.86 -7.43
C TYR A 128 -22.28 -29.50 -8.15
N GLY A 129 -21.15 -28.89 -8.41
CA GLY A 129 -21.05 -27.73 -9.28
C GLY A 129 -20.61 -28.11 -10.69
N LEU A 130 -20.88 -27.25 -11.67
CA LEU A 130 -20.34 -27.38 -13.02
C LEU A 130 -19.31 -26.30 -13.31
N VAL A 131 -18.12 -26.75 -13.69
CA VAL A 131 -16.98 -25.90 -14.05
C VAL A 131 -16.93 -25.72 -15.55
N MET A 132 -16.87 -24.48 -15.99
CA MET A 132 -16.74 -24.08 -17.39
C MET A 132 -16.10 -22.71 -17.53
N GLN A 133 -15.73 -22.33 -18.75
CA GLN A 133 -15.22 -20.98 -19.01
C GLN A 133 -16.37 -19.97 -19.05
N PHE A 134 -16.10 -18.76 -18.54
CA PHE A 134 -16.99 -17.62 -18.74
C PHE A 134 -17.08 -17.28 -20.23
N SER A 135 -18.28 -16.94 -20.68
CA SER A 135 -18.56 -16.44 -22.02
C SER A 135 -18.74 -14.94 -21.95
N GLN A 136 -18.09 -14.21 -22.85
CA GLN A 136 -18.30 -12.79 -23.01
C GLN A 136 -19.46 -12.57 -23.98
N LYS A 137 -20.57 -12.01 -23.51
CA LYS A 137 -21.60 -11.44 -24.37
C LYS A 137 -21.25 -10.00 -24.73
N SER A 138 -21.79 -9.49 -25.84
CA SER A 138 -21.62 -8.12 -26.26
C SER A 138 -21.97 -7.15 -25.14
N ASN A 139 -21.19 -6.06 -24.98
CA ASN A 139 -21.36 -4.99 -23.98
C ASN A 139 -20.89 -5.28 -22.56
N PHE A 140 -19.76 -5.98 -22.39
CA PHE A 140 -19.11 -6.19 -21.10
C PHE A 140 -19.86 -7.09 -20.10
N GLU A 141 -20.97 -7.69 -20.51
CA GLU A 141 -21.68 -8.65 -19.69
C GLU A 141 -21.02 -10.03 -19.79
N ILE A 142 -20.54 -10.55 -18.69
CA ILE A 142 -19.90 -11.83 -18.61
C ILE A 142 -20.85 -12.82 -17.95
N ILE A 143 -21.13 -13.89 -18.63
CA ILE A 143 -22.08 -14.89 -18.23
C ILE A 143 -21.40 -16.23 -18.12
N LEU A 144 -21.74 -16.98 -17.08
CA LEU A 144 -21.47 -18.41 -17.03
C LEU A 144 -22.59 -19.15 -17.74
N ASP A 145 -22.41 -19.44 -19.02
CA ASP A 145 -23.41 -20.13 -19.86
C ASP A 145 -23.45 -21.63 -19.52
N CYS A 146 -24.18 -21.97 -18.47
CA CYS A 146 -24.31 -23.34 -18.04
C CYS A 146 -25.29 -24.13 -18.91
N PRO A 147 -24.86 -25.17 -19.65
CA PRO A 147 -25.75 -25.94 -20.52
C PRO A 147 -26.90 -26.60 -19.75
N LYS A 148 -26.66 -27.11 -18.56
CA LYS A 148 -27.72 -27.72 -17.74
C LYS A 148 -28.76 -26.72 -17.22
N CYS A 149 -28.34 -25.49 -16.89
CA CYS A 149 -29.30 -24.45 -16.53
C CYS A 149 -30.15 -24.07 -17.75
N ARG A 150 -29.54 -24.01 -18.94
CA ARG A 150 -30.25 -23.73 -20.19
C ARG A 150 -31.28 -24.81 -20.49
N ASP A 151 -30.93 -26.07 -20.40
CA ASP A 151 -31.84 -27.19 -20.63
C ASP A 151 -33.01 -27.22 -19.66
N GLN A 152 -32.83 -26.67 -18.46
CA GLN A 152 -33.85 -26.62 -17.41
C GLN A 152 -34.59 -25.27 -17.35
N ASN A 153 -34.35 -24.36 -18.31
CA ASN A 153 -34.88 -23.00 -18.33
C ASN A 153 -34.60 -22.20 -17.04
N ILE A 154 -33.50 -22.52 -16.36
CA ILE A 154 -33.04 -21.76 -15.19
C ILE A 154 -32.30 -20.55 -15.69
N VAL A 155 -32.70 -19.35 -15.21
CA VAL A 155 -31.98 -18.12 -15.51
C VAL A 155 -30.53 -18.24 -15.06
N PRO A 156 -29.55 -18.02 -15.94
CA PRO A 156 -28.13 -18.10 -15.56
C PRO A 156 -27.87 -17.13 -14.41
N ILE A 157 -27.55 -17.65 -13.25
CA ILE A 157 -27.04 -16.82 -12.16
C ILE A 157 -25.57 -16.53 -12.49
N ARG A 158 -25.10 -15.33 -12.11
CA ARG A 158 -23.70 -14.99 -12.17
C ARG A 158 -22.90 -16.11 -11.50
N GLY A 159 -22.05 -16.79 -12.27
CA GLY A 159 -21.26 -17.90 -11.73
C GLY A 159 -20.15 -17.37 -10.81
N SER A 160 -19.84 -18.11 -9.77
CA SER A 160 -18.68 -17.81 -8.95
C SER A 160 -17.39 -18.19 -9.69
N PRO A 161 -16.32 -17.39 -9.62
CA PRO A 161 -15.03 -17.80 -10.15
C PRO A 161 -14.51 -19.04 -9.39
N ILE A 162 -13.73 -19.87 -10.04
CA ILE A 162 -13.02 -20.94 -9.35
C ILE A 162 -12.02 -20.31 -8.37
N ARG A 163 -11.97 -20.83 -7.16
CA ARG A 163 -11.14 -20.29 -6.08
C ARG A 163 -9.63 -20.55 -6.21
N PHE A 164 -9.18 -21.21 -7.26
CA PHE A 164 -7.79 -21.56 -7.47
C PHE A 164 -7.22 -20.98 -8.76
N VAL A 165 -5.97 -20.56 -8.68
CA VAL A 165 -5.14 -20.08 -9.78
C VAL A 165 -3.78 -20.77 -9.74
N GLN A 166 -3.02 -20.65 -10.80
CA GLN A 166 -1.64 -21.09 -10.85
C GLN A 166 -0.71 -19.88 -10.79
N ALA A 167 0.23 -19.92 -9.88
CA ALA A 167 1.24 -18.89 -9.77
C ALA A 167 2.64 -19.50 -9.52
N CYS A 168 3.71 -18.76 -9.76
CA CYS A 168 5.08 -19.21 -9.56
C CYS A 168 5.93 -18.16 -8.85
N THR A 169 7.08 -18.58 -8.32
CA THR A 169 8.02 -17.71 -7.59
C THR A 169 8.61 -16.56 -8.43
N ASN A 170 8.49 -16.61 -9.76
CA ASN A 170 8.88 -15.51 -10.64
C ASN A 170 7.75 -14.49 -10.87
N GLY A 171 6.67 -14.55 -10.09
CA GLY A 171 5.55 -13.62 -10.15
C GLY A 171 4.56 -13.86 -11.29
N HIS A 172 4.72 -14.94 -12.09
CA HIS A 172 3.77 -15.28 -13.12
C HIS A 172 2.44 -15.79 -12.53
N LEU A 173 1.35 -15.43 -13.17
CA LEU A 173 -0.01 -15.80 -12.79
C LEU A 173 -0.75 -16.32 -14.03
N GLN A 174 -1.51 -17.38 -13.88
CA GLN A 174 -2.31 -17.94 -14.99
C GLN A 174 -3.50 -18.76 -14.50
N ASP A 175 -4.48 -18.91 -15.40
CA ASP A 175 -5.57 -19.86 -15.22
C ASP A 175 -5.06 -21.29 -15.12
N LEU A 176 -5.78 -22.12 -14.39
CA LEU A 176 -5.63 -23.57 -14.45
C LEU A 176 -6.28 -24.07 -15.75
N TYR A 177 -5.51 -24.73 -16.59
CA TYR A 177 -6.06 -25.36 -17.78
C TYR A 177 -6.65 -26.73 -17.45
N TRP A 178 -7.89 -26.72 -16.94
CA TRP A 178 -8.58 -27.92 -16.45
C TRP A 178 -8.65 -29.05 -17.45
N PRO A 179 -8.88 -28.83 -18.78
CA PRO A 179 -8.82 -29.92 -19.73
C PRO A 179 -7.51 -30.70 -19.70
N TYR A 180 -6.38 -30.03 -19.63
CA TYR A 180 -5.08 -30.69 -19.54
C TYR A 180 -4.88 -31.41 -18.21
N LEU A 181 -5.24 -30.74 -17.10
CA LEU A 181 -5.07 -31.31 -15.77
C LEU A 181 -5.91 -32.58 -15.58
N VAL A 182 -7.16 -32.58 -16.03
CA VAL A 182 -8.07 -33.71 -15.88
C VAL A 182 -7.74 -34.83 -16.85
N HIS A 183 -7.37 -34.53 -18.11
CA HIS A 183 -7.14 -35.53 -19.16
C HIS A 183 -5.65 -35.90 -19.39
N SER A 184 -4.79 -35.61 -18.43
CA SER A 184 -3.33 -35.79 -18.57
C SER A 184 -2.84 -37.25 -18.75
N GLY A 185 -3.76 -38.22 -18.76
CA GLY A 185 -3.47 -39.64 -18.99
C GLY A 185 -3.37 -40.07 -20.47
N GLY A 186 -3.35 -39.11 -21.44
CA GLY A 186 -3.29 -39.45 -22.88
C GLY A 186 -4.65 -39.66 -23.53
N ASN A 187 -5.74 -39.26 -22.89
CA ASN A 187 -7.08 -39.32 -23.41
C ASN A 187 -7.36 -38.17 -24.38
N ASN A 188 -7.85 -38.46 -25.60
CA ASN A 188 -8.20 -37.46 -26.61
C ASN A 188 -9.53 -36.75 -26.34
N CYS A 189 -10.01 -36.70 -25.10
CA CYS A 189 -11.23 -36.02 -24.74
C CYS A 189 -11.08 -34.50 -24.81
N THR A 190 -11.95 -33.84 -25.60
CA THR A 190 -11.94 -32.38 -25.80
C THR A 190 -12.95 -31.62 -24.94
N SER A 191 -13.58 -32.32 -23.98
CA SER A 191 -14.58 -31.68 -23.11
C SER A 191 -13.96 -30.55 -22.30
N LYS A 192 -14.70 -29.41 -22.22
CA LYS A 192 -14.39 -28.26 -21.37
C LYS A 192 -15.42 -28.07 -20.25
N LEU A 193 -16.20 -29.11 -19.94
CA LEU A 193 -17.22 -29.11 -18.91
C LEU A 193 -16.90 -30.19 -17.87
N PHE A 194 -16.83 -29.77 -16.59
CA PHE A 194 -16.42 -30.66 -15.49
C PHE A 194 -17.41 -30.55 -14.34
N GLU A 195 -17.60 -31.66 -13.63
CA GLU A 195 -18.28 -31.72 -12.36
C GLU A 195 -17.30 -31.36 -11.23
N TRP A 196 -17.74 -30.51 -10.32
CA TRP A 196 -16.98 -30.09 -9.13
C TRP A 196 -17.69 -30.55 -7.87
N ARG A 197 -16.95 -31.16 -6.96
CA ARG A 197 -17.44 -31.51 -5.62
C ARG A 197 -16.46 -31.01 -4.58
N ASP A 198 -16.96 -30.19 -3.66
CA ASP A 198 -16.24 -29.85 -2.44
C ASP A 198 -16.32 -31.02 -1.45
N ILE A 199 -15.17 -31.35 -0.82
CA ILE A 199 -15.07 -32.43 0.16
C ILE A 199 -14.87 -31.86 1.58
N GLY A 200 -14.73 -30.54 1.69
CA GLY A 200 -14.44 -29.83 2.93
C GLY A 200 -13.01 -29.28 2.99
N GLY A 201 -12.86 -28.16 3.67
CA GLY A 201 -11.60 -27.39 3.66
C GLY A 201 -11.21 -26.97 2.25
N ASP A 202 -9.96 -27.16 1.89
CA ASP A 202 -9.43 -26.84 0.55
C ASP A 202 -9.55 -28.01 -0.43
N ASN A 203 -10.18 -29.10 0.00
CA ASN A 203 -10.24 -30.34 -0.78
C ASN A 203 -11.38 -30.31 -1.80
N PHE A 204 -11.11 -30.85 -2.99
CA PHE A 204 -12.12 -30.99 -4.03
C PHE A 204 -11.85 -32.15 -4.99
N ILE A 205 -12.91 -32.60 -5.65
CA ILE A 205 -12.85 -33.52 -6.77
C ILE A 205 -13.34 -32.80 -8.03
N ILE A 206 -12.60 -32.90 -9.12
CA ILE A 206 -13.04 -32.44 -10.42
C ILE A 206 -13.06 -33.61 -11.41
N LYS A 207 -14.18 -33.80 -12.09
CA LYS A 207 -14.46 -34.91 -12.98
C LYS A 207 -14.98 -34.47 -14.32
N CYS A 208 -14.44 -35.02 -15.41
CA CYS A 208 -14.94 -34.77 -16.75
C CYS A 208 -16.37 -35.29 -16.93
N THR A 209 -17.26 -34.51 -17.47
CA THR A 209 -18.66 -34.90 -17.74
C THR A 209 -18.75 -35.95 -18.86
N LYS A 210 -17.77 -35.98 -19.79
CA LYS A 210 -17.80 -36.86 -20.98
C LYS A 210 -17.07 -38.18 -20.76
N CYS A 211 -15.77 -38.14 -20.41
CA CYS A 211 -14.95 -39.35 -20.28
C CYS A 211 -14.86 -39.90 -18.87
N ARG A 212 -15.39 -39.16 -17.88
CA ARG A 212 -15.40 -39.55 -16.46
C ARG A 212 -14.04 -39.55 -15.77
N GLU A 213 -12.95 -39.17 -16.45
CA GLU A 213 -11.67 -38.96 -15.78
C GLU A 213 -11.80 -37.89 -14.71
N GLN A 214 -11.08 -38.07 -13.60
CA GLN A 214 -11.15 -37.20 -12.45
C GLN A 214 -9.77 -36.95 -11.84
N ILE A 215 -9.67 -35.81 -11.16
CA ILE A 215 -8.58 -35.47 -10.26
C ILE A 215 -9.17 -35.15 -8.89
N ASP A 216 -8.52 -35.73 -7.86
CA ASP A 216 -8.81 -35.40 -6.47
C ASP A 216 -7.71 -34.48 -5.95
N TYR A 217 -8.10 -33.34 -5.41
CA TYR A 217 -7.22 -32.47 -4.66
C TYR A 217 -7.54 -32.63 -3.18
N LEU A 218 -6.59 -33.12 -2.44
CA LEU A 218 -6.66 -33.28 -0.98
C LEU A 218 -5.58 -32.40 -0.39
N GLY A 219 -5.99 -31.32 0.33
CA GLY A 219 -5.12 -30.29 0.89
C GLY A 219 -3.94 -30.80 1.74
N SER A 220 -3.38 -29.99 2.59
CA SER A 220 -2.06 -30.11 3.23
C SER A 220 -1.62 -31.49 3.80
N ASN A 221 -2.53 -32.43 3.97
CA ASN A 221 -2.25 -33.75 4.53
C ASN A 221 -2.29 -34.93 3.52
N GLY A 222 -2.46 -34.63 2.23
CA GLY A 222 -2.65 -35.66 1.21
C GLY A 222 -1.47 -35.86 0.25
N LEU A 223 -0.98 -37.08 0.11
CA LEU A 223 0.05 -37.50 -0.84
C LEU A 223 -0.22 -37.10 -2.32
N LYS A 224 -1.44 -36.67 -2.65
CA LYS A 224 -1.88 -36.35 -4.01
C LYS A 224 -1.64 -34.87 -4.44
N ILE A 225 -1.27 -33.99 -3.52
CA ILE A 225 -0.83 -32.60 -3.87
C ILE A 225 0.33 -32.66 -4.87
N ARG A 226 1.27 -33.58 -4.68
CA ARG A 226 2.39 -33.75 -5.60
C ARG A 226 1.96 -34.09 -7.03
N SER A 227 0.82 -34.75 -7.23
CA SER A 227 0.36 -35.13 -8.58
C SER A 227 -0.15 -33.93 -9.38
N ILE A 228 -0.85 -32.97 -8.75
CA ILE A 228 -1.30 -31.75 -9.45
C ILE A 228 -0.14 -30.79 -9.63
N ASN A 229 0.62 -30.49 -8.58
CA ASN A 229 1.76 -29.58 -8.68
C ASN A 229 2.82 -30.05 -9.68
N GLY A 230 3.05 -31.36 -9.78
CA GLY A 230 3.93 -31.94 -10.80
C GLY A 230 3.43 -31.82 -12.25
N ARG A 231 2.14 -31.50 -12.45
CA ARG A 231 1.53 -31.28 -13.77
C ARG A 231 1.41 -29.80 -14.11
N LEU A 232 1.57 -28.91 -13.14
CA LEU A 232 1.49 -27.46 -13.36
C LEU A 232 2.72 -26.98 -14.11
N LYS A 233 2.51 -26.36 -15.26
CA LYS A 233 3.57 -25.78 -16.09
C LYS A 233 3.39 -24.26 -16.12
N CYS A 234 4.38 -23.53 -15.64
CA CYS A 234 4.38 -22.10 -15.77
C CYS A 234 4.68 -21.68 -17.22
N GLN A 235 3.82 -20.90 -17.81
CA GLN A 235 3.94 -20.41 -19.19
C GLN A 235 4.54 -19.00 -19.24
N GLY A 236 4.92 -18.42 -18.10
CA GLY A 236 5.50 -17.08 -18.06
C GLY A 236 4.47 -15.95 -18.24
N ASN A 237 3.19 -16.20 -17.93
CA ASN A 237 2.12 -15.24 -18.18
C ASN A 237 2.02 -14.17 -17.10
N PHE A 238 1.68 -12.97 -17.56
CA PHE A 238 1.24 -11.85 -16.75
C PHE A 238 -0.08 -11.35 -17.31
N PRO A 239 -1.21 -11.92 -16.86
CA PRO A 239 -2.52 -11.63 -17.42
C PRO A 239 -2.94 -10.16 -17.24
N GLU A 240 -2.40 -9.46 -16.26
CA GLU A 240 -2.59 -8.03 -16.06
C GLU A 240 -1.99 -7.17 -17.19
N ILE A 241 -0.99 -7.68 -17.91
CA ILE A 241 -0.39 -7.02 -19.08
C ILE A 241 -1.17 -7.38 -20.32
N ASN A 242 -1.44 -8.66 -20.51
CA ASN A 242 -2.20 -9.16 -21.64
C ASN A 242 -2.96 -10.43 -21.28
N ILE A 243 -4.25 -10.30 -21.05
CA ILE A 243 -5.13 -11.41 -20.69
C ILE A 243 -5.29 -12.47 -21.79
N GLN A 244 -5.06 -12.09 -23.04
CA GLN A 244 -5.22 -13.00 -24.19
C GLN A 244 -3.92 -13.70 -24.58
N ALA A 245 -2.78 -13.17 -24.15
CA ALA A 245 -1.51 -13.80 -24.48
C ALA A 245 -1.31 -15.07 -23.63
N TYR A 246 -1.42 -16.20 -24.27
CA TYR A 246 -0.67 -17.34 -23.82
C TYR A 246 0.78 -17.07 -24.22
N ALA A 247 1.60 -16.64 -23.26
CA ALA A 247 3.00 -16.42 -23.55
C ALA A 247 3.61 -17.70 -24.10
N GLN A 248 4.26 -17.60 -25.24
CA GLN A 248 5.02 -18.72 -25.81
C GLN A 248 6.38 -18.90 -25.11
N GLY A 249 6.57 -18.25 -23.96
CA GLY A 249 7.79 -18.31 -23.16
C GLY A 249 7.68 -19.34 -22.05
N SER A 250 8.64 -20.24 -21.94
CA SER A 250 8.78 -21.11 -20.75
C SER A 250 9.39 -20.27 -19.62
N CYS A 251 8.75 -20.30 -18.44
CA CYS A 251 9.44 -19.89 -17.20
C CYS A 251 10.71 -20.73 -17.05
N SER A 252 11.83 -20.10 -16.66
CA SER A 252 13.07 -20.82 -16.41
C SER A 252 12.82 -21.99 -15.46
N GLN A 253 13.13 -23.20 -15.94
CA GLN A 253 12.98 -24.42 -15.15
C GLN A 253 14.05 -24.42 -14.06
N VAL A 254 13.70 -24.88 -12.88
CA VAL A 254 14.61 -25.01 -11.76
C VAL A 254 14.86 -26.49 -11.52
N ILE A 255 16.13 -26.81 -11.23
CA ILE A 255 16.48 -28.15 -10.75
C ILE A 255 15.85 -28.33 -9.36
N ILE A 256 14.99 -29.31 -9.21
CA ILE A 256 14.38 -29.64 -7.93
C ILE A 256 15.49 -30.22 -7.03
N PRO A 257 15.80 -29.60 -5.87
CA PRO A 257 16.81 -30.09 -4.96
C PRO A 257 16.61 -31.57 -4.59
N GLY A 258 17.64 -32.38 -4.68
CA GLY A 258 17.63 -33.77 -4.31
C GLY A 258 17.10 -34.76 -5.36
N THR A 259 16.55 -34.27 -6.50
CA THR A 259 16.02 -35.17 -7.56
C THR A 259 16.77 -35.09 -8.88
N GLY A 260 17.56 -34.03 -9.09
CA GLY A 260 18.22 -33.77 -10.38
C GLY A 260 17.27 -33.50 -11.55
N MET A 261 15.95 -33.43 -11.31
CA MET A 261 14.94 -33.21 -12.34
C MET A 261 14.64 -31.75 -12.50
N MET A 262 14.45 -31.29 -13.75
CA MET A 262 13.95 -29.97 -14.08
C MET A 262 12.44 -29.91 -13.80
N GLY A 263 12.00 -29.04 -12.88
CA GLY A 263 10.59 -28.89 -12.50
C GLY A 263 10.09 -27.47 -12.70
N SER A 264 8.77 -27.34 -12.82
CA SER A 264 8.11 -26.03 -12.82
C SER A 264 8.00 -25.49 -11.39
N ARG A 265 8.32 -24.22 -11.19
CA ARG A 265 8.05 -23.52 -9.90
C ARG A 265 6.58 -23.17 -9.70
N ALA A 266 5.71 -23.61 -10.59
CA ALA A 266 4.29 -23.28 -10.53
C ALA A 266 3.57 -24.07 -9.43
N LYS A 267 2.73 -23.39 -8.68
CA LYS A 267 1.93 -23.96 -7.59
C LYS A 267 0.46 -23.59 -7.75
N LEU A 268 -0.39 -24.43 -7.21
CA LEU A 268 -1.80 -24.14 -7.04
C LEU A 268 -1.93 -23.19 -5.85
N VAL A 269 -2.58 -22.04 -6.05
CA VAL A 269 -2.75 -21.00 -5.03
C VAL A 269 -4.22 -20.63 -4.95
N MET A 270 -4.71 -20.39 -3.74
CA MET A 270 -6.07 -19.89 -3.55
C MET A 270 -6.18 -18.43 -4.01
N LEU A 271 -7.29 -18.11 -4.64
CA LEU A 271 -7.56 -16.77 -5.21
C LEU A 271 -7.52 -15.64 -4.16
N ASN A 272 -7.85 -15.96 -2.92
CA ASN A 272 -7.83 -15.03 -1.79
C ASN A 272 -6.50 -15.04 -1.01
N SER A 273 -5.47 -15.70 -1.52
CA SER A 273 -4.14 -15.67 -0.89
C SER A 273 -3.55 -14.27 -0.97
N THR A 274 -3.15 -13.72 0.17
CA THR A 274 -2.51 -12.39 0.27
C THR A 274 -1.20 -12.32 -0.51
N GLY A 275 -0.48 -13.44 -0.61
CA GLY A 275 0.75 -13.55 -1.40
C GLY A 275 0.57 -13.41 -2.92
N LEU A 276 -0.66 -13.41 -3.45
CA LEU A 276 -0.88 -13.21 -4.89
C LEU A 276 -0.67 -11.78 -5.36
N HIS A 277 -0.74 -10.81 -4.45
CA HIS A 277 -0.45 -9.42 -4.76
C HIS A 277 -0.01 -8.68 -3.51
N THR A 278 1.27 -8.33 -3.47
CA THR A 278 1.86 -7.48 -2.42
C THR A 278 2.33 -6.19 -3.07
N PRO A 279 1.59 -5.08 -2.94
CA PRO A 279 1.97 -3.81 -3.55
C PRO A 279 3.23 -3.27 -2.89
N LYS A 280 4.14 -2.71 -3.70
CA LYS A 280 5.25 -1.89 -3.23
C LYS A 280 4.89 -0.43 -3.39
N ASN A 281 4.74 0.24 -2.26
CA ASN A 281 4.38 1.64 -2.18
C ASN A 281 5.54 2.47 -1.64
N LEU A 282 5.71 3.66 -2.19
CA LEU A 282 6.50 4.72 -1.58
C LEU A 282 5.54 5.70 -0.91
N THR A 283 5.92 6.19 0.26
CA THR A 283 5.14 7.17 1.01
C THR A 283 6.03 8.35 1.34
N SER A 284 5.53 9.56 1.10
CA SER A 284 6.15 10.82 1.51
C SER A 284 5.20 11.52 2.47
N VAL A 285 5.72 11.91 3.63
CA VAL A 285 4.98 12.67 4.64
C VAL A 285 5.63 14.03 4.80
N GLN A 286 4.84 15.07 4.72
CA GLN A 286 5.33 16.43 4.86
C GLN A 286 4.45 17.22 5.81
N ILE A 287 5.09 18.01 6.66
CA ILE A 287 4.40 19.11 7.33
C ILE A 287 4.39 20.26 6.31
N PRO A 288 3.22 20.74 5.86
CA PRO A 288 3.15 21.83 4.89
C PRO A 288 3.84 23.08 5.44
N SER A 289 4.43 23.89 4.56
CA SER A 289 5.04 25.17 4.98
C SER A 289 4.02 26.25 5.39
N ILE A 290 2.75 25.94 5.25
CA ILE A 290 1.61 26.81 5.53
C ILE A 290 0.50 25.96 6.14
N SER A 291 -0.22 26.48 7.12
CA SER A 291 -1.32 25.76 7.78
C SER A 291 -2.56 26.66 7.93
N GLY A 292 -3.69 26.04 8.12
CA GLY A 292 -4.96 26.70 8.42
C GLY A 292 -6.16 26.12 7.66
N PRO A 293 -7.39 26.38 8.10
CA PRO A 293 -8.58 25.83 7.45
C PRO A 293 -8.64 26.16 5.96
N LEU A 294 -8.37 27.40 5.58
CA LEU A 294 -8.32 27.82 4.17
C LEU A 294 -7.20 27.14 3.37
N TYR A 295 -6.09 26.79 3.99
CA TYR A 295 -5.04 26.03 3.30
C TYR A 295 -5.57 24.66 2.85
N ARG A 296 -6.25 23.93 3.73
CA ARG A 296 -6.82 22.60 3.41
C ARG A 296 -7.77 22.65 2.22
N GLU A 297 -8.63 23.66 2.21
CA GLU A 297 -9.65 23.83 1.18
C GLU A 297 -9.05 24.34 -0.15
N LEU A 298 -8.09 25.24 -0.10
CA LEU A 298 -7.50 25.86 -1.29
C LEU A 298 -6.36 25.02 -1.90
N PHE A 299 -5.63 24.25 -1.11
CA PHE A 299 -4.48 23.50 -1.57
C PHE A 299 -4.80 22.42 -2.64
N PRO A 300 -5.89 21.66 -2.57
CA PRO A 300 -6.28 20.75 -3.65
C PRO A 300 -6.45 21.48 -5.00
N HIS A 301 -6.85 22.73 -4.97
CA HIS A 301 -7.09 23.60 -6.12
C HIS A 301 -5.89 24.45 -6.54
N ARG A 302 -4.70 24.19 -6.02
CA ARG A 302 -3.48 24.98 -6.23
C ARG A 302 -3.09 25.19 -7.70
N ALA A 303 -3.41 24.23 -8.58
CA ALA A 303 -3.17 24.39 -10.01
C ALA A 303 -4.07 25.47 -10.62
N VAL A 304 -5.31 25.52 -10.17
CA VAL A 304 -6.30 26.55 -10.54
C VAL A 304 -5.83 27.91 -10.05
N LEU A 305 -5.45 28.00 -8.78
CA LEU A 305 -4.95 29.21 -8.16
C LEU A 305 -3.72 29.76 -8.88
N LYS A 306 -2.78 28.89 -9.27
CA LYS A 306 -1.61 29.26 -10.08
C LYS A 306 -2.02 29.93 -11.39
N SER A 307 -3.02 29.40 -12.05
CA SER A 307 -3.45 29.90 -13.35
C SER A 307 -4.17 31.24 -13.21
N ILE A 308 -4.96 31.43 -12.15
CA ILE A 308 -5.57 32.73 -11.85
C ILE A 308 -4.50 33.79 -11.61
N LEU A 309 -3.45 33.47 -10.83
CA LEU A 309 -2.33 34.38 -10.59
C LEU A 309 -1.52 34.71 -11.85
N LEU A 310 -1.42 33.79 -12.79
CA LEU A 310 -0.71 34.01 -14.07
C LEU A 310 -1.51 34.92 -15.04
N LEU A 311 -2.84 34.86 -14.96
CA LEU A 311 -3.72 35.62 -15.83
C LEU A 311 -3.94 37.06 -15.39
N LYS A 312 -3.73 37.36 -14.11
CA LYS A 312 -3.98 38.70 -13.53
C LYS A 312 -2.84 39.15 -12.64
N HIS A 313 -2.23 40.27 -13.03
CA HIS A 313 -1.17 40.92 -12.26
C HIS A 313 -1.70 41.61 -10.99
N ASP A 314 -2.94 42.11 -11.00
CA ASP A 314 -3.61 42.72 -9.86
C ASP A 314 -4.83 41.89 -9.47
N LEU A 315 -4.58 40.82 -8.69
CA LEU A 315 -5.63 39.95 -8.19
C LEU A 315 -6.18 40.52 -6.88
N ASP A 316 -7.46 40.88 -6.87
CA ASP A 316 -8.21 41.18 -5.65
C ASP A 316 -9.06 39.98 -5.20
N LYS A 317 -9.56 40.04 -3.98
CA LYS A 317 -10.37 39.03 -3.36
C LYS A 317 -11.66 38.73 -4.12
N ILE A 318 -12.33 39.71 -4.67
CA ILE A 318 -13.58 39.60 -5.41
C ILE A 318 -13.33 38.86 -6.72
N THR A 319 -12.30 39.27 -7.42
CA THR A 319 -11.88 38.63 -8.68
C THR A 319 -11.44 37.18 -8.47
N LEU A 320 -10.76 36.90 -7.37
CA LEU A 320 -10.40 35.52 -7.02
C LEU A 320 -11.63 34.62 -6.82
N LEU A 321 -12.60 35.11 -6.05
CA LEU A 321 -13.87 34.40 -5.79
C LEU A 321 -14.67 34.15 -7.07
N ASP A 322 -14.78 35.19 -7.92
CA ASP A 322 -15.52 35.04 -9.17
C ASP A 322 -14.87 34.03 -10.12
N HIS A 323 -13.54 33.99 -10.20
CA HIS A 323 -12.83 33.00 -10.99
C HIS A 323 -12.98 31.58 -10.43
N LEU A 324 -12.92 31.42 -9.10
CA LEU A 324 -13.13 30.14 -8.46
C LEU A 324 -14.56 29.62 -8.70
N LYS A 325 -15.56 30.50 -8.63
CA LYS A 325 -16.96 30.15 -8.95
C LYS A 325 -17.15 29.80 -10.44
N GLN A 326 -16.55 30.56 -11.37
CA GLN A 326 -16.64 30.30 -12.80
C GLN A 326 -15.96 28.98 -13.24
N LEU A 327 -14.91 28.60 -12.54
CA LEU A 327 -14.17 27.35 -12.86
C LEU A 327 -14.87 26.10 -12.32
N GLY A 328 -16.05 26.23 -11.69
CA GLY A 328 -16.81 25.10 -11.17
C GLY A 328 -16.10 24.35 -10.04
N THR A 329 -15.19 25.01 -9.33
CA THR A 329 -14.62 24.49 -8.09
C THR A 329 -15.74 24.45 -7.06
N GLU A 330 -16.13 23.26 -6.66
CA GLU A 330 -17.17 23.04 -5.65
C GLU A 330 -16.61 23.37 -4.27
N PHE A 331 -16.55 24.64 -3.94
CA PHE A 331 -16.33 25.07 -2.56
C PHE A 331 -17.63 24.96 -1.80
N THR A 332 -17.54 24.46 -0.58
CA THR A 332 -18.66 24.51 0.34
C THR A 332 -19.03 25.97 0.66
N ASN A 333 -20.28 26.22 1.02
CA ASN A 333 -20.70 27.54 1.46
C ASN A 333 -19.88 28.04 2.65
N ASP A 334 -19.43 27.13 3.51
CA ASP A 334 -18.58 27.47 4.66
C ASP A 334 -17.21 27.96 4.22
N THR A 335 -16.61 27.31 3.22
CA THR A 335 -15.34 27.74 2.62
C THR A 335 -15.45 29.13 1.98
N ILE A 336 -16.53 29.36 1.23
CA ILE A 336 -16.80 30.69 0.61
C ILE A 336 -16.94 31.76 1.69
N ASN A 337 -17.71 31.48 2.75
CA ASN A 337 -17.89 32.42 3.88
C ASN A 337 -16.56 32.68 4.61
N GLU A 338 -15.69 31.70 4.72
CA GLU A 338 -14.38 31.86 5.35
C GLU A 338 -13.44 32.68 4.47
N ILE A 339 -13.43 32.45 3.16
CA ILE A 339 -12.71 33.29 2.19
C ILE A 339 -13.21 34.73 2.29
N GLU A 340 -14.52 34.95 2.37
CA GLU A 340 -15.12 36.29 2.49
C GLU A 340 -14.77 37.01 3.81
N ARG A 341 -14.60 36.28 4.91
CA ARG A 341 -14.17 36.85 6.21
C ARG A 341 -12.68 37.09 6.31
N THR A 342 -11.86 36.39 5.56
CA THR A 342 -10.40 36.54 5.62
C THR A 342 -9.96 37.89 5.01
N PRO A 343 -9.07 38.63 5.66
CA PRO A 343 -8.50 39.86 5.09
C PRO A 343 -7.83 39.62 3.74
N GLU A 344 -7.99 40.50 2.79
CA GLU A 344 -7.53 40.37 1.42
C GLU A 344 -6.01 40.06 1.32
N ASN A 345 -5.22 40.87 2.06
CA ASN A 345 -3.77 40.67 2.11
C ASN A 345 -3.34 39.33 2.67
N GLU A 346 -4.07 38.77 3.62
CA GLU A 346 -3.81 37.44 4.19
C GLU A 346 -4.20 36.34 3.18
N LEU A 347 -5.35 36.48 2.54
CA LEU A 347 -5.82 35.55 1.52
C LEU A 347 -4.87 35.48 0.32
N LEU A 348 -4.49 36.63 -0.24
CA LEU A 348 -3.58 36.71 -1.36
C LEU A 348 -2.18 36.19 -1.01
N SER A 349 -1.72 36.47 0.22
CA SER A 349 -0.47 35.87 0.72
C SER A 349 -0.56 34.36 0.78
N LEU A 350 -1.67 33.79 1.31
CA LEU A 350 -1.90 32.34 1.37
C LEU A 350 -1.91 31.72 -0.02
N VAL A 351 -2.65 32.32 -0.96
CA VAL A 351 -2.72 31.82 -2.35
C VAL A 351 -1.34 31.85 -3.02
N ASN A 352 -0.58 32.95 -2.85
CA ASN A 352 0.79 33.03 -3.37
C ASN A 352 1.71 31.95 -2.77
N ASP A 353 1.57 31.69 -1.50
CA ASP A 353 2.36 30.68 -0.81
C ASP A 353 2.01 29.26 -1.28
N ILE A 354 0.71 28.94 -1.41
CA ILE A 354 0.23 27.67 -1.97
C ILE A 354 0.79 27.46 -3.39
N VAL A 355 0.75 28.50 -4.22
CA VAL A 355 1.26 28.45 -5.59
C VAL A 355 2.79 28.36 -5.61
N SER A 356 3.49 29.00 -4.68
CA SER A 356 4.94 28.93 -4.59
C SER A 356 5.44 27.53 -4.26
N GLU A 357 4.66 26.72 -3.55
CA GLU A 357 4.97 25.29 -3.33
C GLU A 357 5.01 24.51 -4.65
N LEU A 358 4.22 24.88 -5.65
CA LEU A 358 4.28 24.30 -6.99
C LEU A 358 5.52 24.71 -7.78
N THR A 359 6.09 25.88 -7.47
CA THR A 359 7.22 26.46 -8.25
C THR A 359 8.58 26.14 -7.64
N THR A 360 8.61 25.70 -6.40
CA THR A 360 9.85 25.26 -5.72
C THR A 360 10.40 23.92 -6.24
N ASN A 361 9.88 23.42 -7.35
CA ASN A 361 10.48 22.32 -8.11
C ASN A 361 11.86 22.71 -8.63
N ASN A 362 12.78 22.88 -7.71
CA ASN A 362 14.16 23.16 -8.02
C ASN A 362 14.81 21.94 -8.62
N LYS A 363 15.44 22.17 -9.73
CA LYS A 363 16.47 21.44 -10.50
C LYS A 363 17.50 20.61 -9.71
N ASN A 364 17.19 20.19 -8.50
CA ASN A 364 18.00 19.23 -7.77
C ASN A 364 17.72 17.83 -8.31
N ASN A 365 18.46 17.45 -9.36
CA ASN A 365 18.53 16.08 -9.90
C ASN A 365 19.06 15.05 -8.89
N LYS A 366 19.14 15.40 -7.60
CA LYS A 366 19.57 14.47 -6.55
C LYS A 366 18.49 13.41 -6.33
N THR A 367 18.89 12.18 -6.39
CA THR A 367 18.08 11.03 -5.98
C THR A 367 17.96 10.99 -4.45
N LEU A 368 16.89 10.40 -3.94
CA LEU A 368 16.63 10.26 -2.52
C LEU A 368 16.18 8.83 -2.23
N SER A 369 16.94 8.09 -1.43
CA SER A 369 16.49 6.77 -0.98
C SER A 369 15.33 6.90 0.03
N GLU A 370 14.57 5.84 0.23
CA GLU A 370 13.47 5.84 1.21
C GLU A 370 13.99 6.07 2.63
N SER A 371 15.13 5.48 2.99
CA SER A 371 15.79 5.73 4.28
C SER A 371 16.17 7.20 4.47
N GLN A 372 16.74 7.83 3.44
CA GLN A 372 17.06 9.27 3.50
C GLN A 372 15.80 10.13 3.60
N SER A 373 14.72 9.74 2.92
CA SER A 373 13.42 10.43 3.05
C SER A 373 12.90 10.36 4.48
N ASN A 374 12.96 9.17 5.10
CA ASN A 374 12.55 8.98 6.50
C ASN A 374 13.41 9.82 7.46
N ASP A 375 14.70 9.96 7.19
CA ASP A 375 15.59 10.81 7.98
C ASP A 375 15.26 12.31 7.87
N GLU A 376 14.89 12.77 6.65
CA GLU A 376 14.43 14.14 6.43
C GLU A 376 13.07 14.39 7.11
N GLU A 377 12.14 13.42 7.05
CA GLU A 377 10.85 13.49 7.73
C GLU A 377 11.02 13.57 9.25
N LEU A 378 11.81 12.66 9.84
CA LEU A 378 12.08 12.67 11.28
C LEU A 378 12.70 14.00 11.73
N THR A 379 13.65 14.53 10.98
CA THR A 379 14.28 15.81 11.30
C THR A 379 13.25 16.93 11.32
N SER A 380 12.32 16.95 10.36
CA SER A 380 11.25 17.95 10.29
C SER A 380 10.25 17.80 11.44
N LEU A 381 9.91 16.58 11.83
CA LEU A 381 9.00 16.29 12.93
C LEU A 381 9.60 16.69 14.28
N LEU A 382 10.86 16.32 14.53
CA LEU A 382 11.57 16.68 15.76
C LEU A 382 11.73 18.19 15.92
N GLU A 383 12.05 18.89 14.83
CA GLU A 383 12.16 20.35 14.83
C GLU A 383 10.80 21.03 15.10
N ALA A 384 9.74 20.53 14.43
CA ALA A 384 8.38 21.01 14.67
C ALA A 384 7.90 20.77 16.10
N ALA A 385 8.20 19.60 16.65
CA ALA A 385 7.90 19.24 18.05
C ALA A 385 8.67 20.11 19.08
N ARG A 386 9.82 20.67 18.69
CA ARG A 386 10.64 21.51 19.56
C ARG A 386 10.31 23.00 19.45
N THR A 387 10.08 23.49 18.24
CA THR A 387 9.96 24.92 17.93
C THR A 387 8.55 25.37 17.53
N GLY A 388 7.67 24.41 17.25
CA GLY A 388 6.36 24.64 16.62
C GLY A 388 6.40 24.71 15.10
N TYR A 389 7.60 24.70 14.47
CA TYR A 389 7.78 24.92 13.04
C TYR A 389 8.75 23.92 12.41
N PRO A 390 8.46 23.39 11.22
CA PRO A 390 9.44 22.62 10.47
C PRO A 390 10.58 23.53 9.96
N PRO A 391 11.75 22.99 9.60
CA PRO A 391 12.89 23.77 9.10
C PRO A 391 12.58 24.59 7.85
N SER A 392 11.59 24.17 7.07
CA SER A 392 11.15 24.84 5.84
C SER A 392 10.17 25.99 6.08
N ALA A 393 9.71 26.19 7.32
CA ALA A 393 8.75 27.25 7.62
C ALA A 393 9.33 28.64 7.38
N LYS A 394 8.60 29.49 6.68
CA LYS A 394 8.97 30.91 6.52
C LYS A 394 8.71 31.64 7.84
N ILE A 395 9.77 32.20 8.42
CA ILE A 395 9.71 32.96 9.66
C ILE A 395 8.77 34.16 9.48
N GLY A 396 7.82 34.31 10.39
CA GLY A 396 6.93 35.46 10.45
C GLY A 396 5.45 35.20 10.22
N LYS A 397 5.02 33.95 10.05
CA LYS A 397 3.59 33.62 9.90
C LYS A 397 2.93 33.21 11.22
N LYS A 398 1.67 33.62 11.37
CA LYS A 398 0.90 33.57 12.64
C LYS A 398 0.44 32.18 13.08
N HIS A 399 0.61 31.14 12.26
CA HIS A 399 0.10 29.79 12.58
C HIS A 399 1.25 28.81 12.76
N ALA A 400 1.39 28.31 13.98
CA ALA A 400 2.29 27.21 14.28
C ALA A 400 1.71 25.89 13.76
N TYR A 401 2.52 25.07 13.15
CA TYR A 401 2.14 23.74 12.64
C TYR A 401 1.88 22.74 13.76
N VAL A 402 2.71 22.86 14.77
CA VAL A 402 2.53 22.22 16.06
C VAL A 402 2.38 23.36 17.06
N ASN A 403 1.21 23.51 17.65
CA ASN A 403 1.07 24.47 18.74
C ASN A 403 1.82 23.91 19.95
N ILE A 404 2.86 24.62 20.39
CA ILE A 404 3.70 24.16 21.52
C ILE A 404 2.86 23.99 22.78
N GLU A 405 1.81 24.78 22.96
CA GLU A 405 0.90 24.69 24.11
C GLU A 405 0.06 23.41 24.07
N ASP A 406 -0.16 22.81 22.89
CA ASP A 406 -0.90 21.55 22.74
C ASP A 406 0.02 20.31 22.91
N ILE A 407 1.34 20.49 23.04
CA ILE A 407 2.30 19.40 23.25
C ILE A 407 2.19 18.94 24.70
N ILE A 408 1.92 17.66 24.87
CA ILE A 408 1.87 17.05 26.19
C ILE A 408 3.07 16.16 26.45
N LYS A 409 3.45 16.06 27.73
CA LYS A 409 4.56 15.25 28.20
C LYS A 409 4.02 14.26 29.20
N ILE A 410 4.16 12.99 28.91
CA ILE A 410 3.64 11.91 29.76
C ILE A 410 4.79 11.11 30.32
N PRO A 411 5.11 11.29 31.63
CA PRO A 411 5.97 10.36 32.32
C PRO A 411 5.31 8.97 32.33
N SER A 412 6.00 7.98 31.83
CA SER A 412 5.55 6.60 31.86
C SER A 412 6.54 5.75 32.65
N PRO A 413 6.28 5.54 33.97
CA PRO A 413 7.12 4.69 34.81
C PRO A 413 7.22 3.26 34.24
N GLU A 414 6.18 2.78 33.58
CA GLU A 414 6.11 1.45 32.98
C GLU A 414 7.16 1.25 31.89
N PHE A 415 7.50 2.31 31.13
CA PHE A 415 8.52 2.29 30.10
C PHE A 415 9.83 2.98 30.51
N GLY A 416 9.91 3.54 31.72
CA GLY A 416 11.08 4.23 32.21
C GLY A 416 11.48 5.51 31.46
N VAL A 417 10.56 6.10 30.74
CA VAL A 417 10.79 7.26 29.86
C VAL A 417 9.66 8.29 29.97
N THR A 418 9.90 9.49 29.46
CA THR A 418 8.86 10.51 29.29
C THR A 418 8.56 10.67 27.81
N PHE A 419 7.35 10.30 27.39
CA PHE A 419 6.90 10.51 26.04
C PHE A 419 6.52 11.98 25.80
N ARG A 420 6.95 12.54 24.66
CA ARG A 420 6.45 13.79 24.14
C ARG A 420 5.46 13.49 23.02
N ILE A 421 4.27 14.04 23.12
CA ILE A 421 3.19 13.83 22.17
C ILE A 421 2.86 15.16 21.54
N SER A 422 3.10 15.25 20.25
CA SER A 422 2.98 16.47 19.45
C SER A 422 1.84 16.32 18.45
N PRO A 423 0.70 16.99 18.67
CA PRO A 423 -0.40 16.99 17.72
C PRO A 423 -0.05 17.84 16.50
N ILE A 424 -0.22 17.27 15.31
CA ILE A 424 0.05 17.91 14.04
C ILE A 424 -1.27 18.06 13.29
N LYS A 425 -1.76 19.30 13.19
CA LYS A 425 -3.09 19.61 12.62
C LYS A 425 -3.16 19.35 11.12
N GLU A 426 -2.03 19.44 10.43
CA GLU A 426 -1.96 19.31 8.98
C GLU A 426 -0.72 18.55 8.54
N LEU A 427 -0.97 17.42 7.92
CA LEU A 427 0.02 16.55 7.28
C LEU A 427 -0.39 16.32 5.83
N ARG A 428 0.54 16.53 4.92
CA ARG A 428 0.40 16.13 3.54
C ARG A 428 1.05 14.76 3.36
N VAL A 429 0.24 13.78 2.98
CA VAL A 429 0.69 12.42 2.76
C VAL A 429 0.48 12.04 1.30
N ILE A 430 1.55 11.64 0.64
CA ILE A 430 1.51 11.15 -0.74
C ILE A 430 1.93 9.71 -0.74
N LYS A 431 1.10 8.86 -1.34
CA LYS A 431 1.38 7.44 -1.55
C LYS A 431 1.42 7.15 -3.05
N THR A 432 2.39 6.36 -3.48
CA THR A 432 2.56 6.00 -4.88
C THR A 432 2.92 4.53 -4.98
N GLN A 433 2.16 3.77 -5.78
CA GLN A 433 2.52 2.39 -6.08
C GLN A 433 3.60 2.37 -7.17
N VAL A 434 4.76 1.80 -6.83
CA VAL A 434 5.89 1.68 -7.77
C VAL A 434 5.98 0.30 -8.42
N GLY A 435 5.31 -0.69 -7.84
CA GLY A 435 5.27 -2.04 -8.34
C GLY A 435 4.49 -2.97 -7.41
N TYR A 436 4.61 -4.24 -7.65
CA TYR A 436 4.07 -5.29 -6.78
C TYR A 436 4.89 -6.56 -6.93
N SER A 437 4.82 -7.42 -5.92
CA SER A 437 5.37 -8.76 -5.93
C SER A 437 4.27 -9.81 -5.77
N ARG A 438 4.57 -11.05 -6.12
CA ARG A 438 3.77 -12.22 -5.80
C ARG A 438 4.60 -13.17 -4.97
N GLU A 439 4.28 -13.26 -3.68
CA GLU A 439 4.95 -14.12 -2.72
C GLU A 439 4.13 -15.39 -2.54
N ILE A 440 4.60 -16.48 -3.11
CA ILE A 440 3.92 -17.77 -3.00
C ILE A 440 4.65 -18.57 -1.96
N GLY A 441 4.08 -18.58 -0.75
CA GLY A 441 4.63 -19.30 0.39
C GLY A 441 4.89 -20.76 0.07
N THR A 442 6.07 -21.21 0.42
CA THR A 442 6.45 -22.63 0.39
C THR A 442 6.67 -23.05 1.82
N THR A 443 5.80 -23.93 2.32
CA THR A 443 6.01 -24.57 3.61
C THR A 443 7.16 -25.58 3.58
N ASP A 444 7.67 -25.93 2.39
CA ASP A 444 8.67 -26.99 2.21
C ASP A 444 10.05 -26.52 1.68
N ASP A 445 10.21 -25.24 1.30
CA ASP A 445 11.47 -24.73 0.71
C ASP A 445 12.28 -23.90 1.73
N ALA A 446 12.29 -24.30 2.99
CA ALA A 446 13.16 -23.71 4.02
C ALA A 446 14.66 -23.88 3.73
N LEU A 447 15.02 -24.56 2.64
CA LEU A 447 16.42 -24.82 2.27
C LEU A 447 16.98 -23.90 1.17
N ASP A 448 16.14 -23.08 0.53
CA ASP A 448 16.60 -22.10 -0.47
C ASP A 448 16.45 -20.67 0.08
N SER A 449 17.06 -20.46 1.25
CA SER A 449 16.93 -19.23 2.06
C SER A 449 17.51 -17.97 1.42
N THR A 450 18.23 -18.09 0.33
CA THR A 450 18.91 -16.95 -0.33
C THR A 450 18.16 -16.37 -1.52
N ASN A 451 17.18 -17.08 -2.10
CA ASN A 451 16.50 -16.63 -3.33
C ASN A 451 14.96 -16.55 -3.25
N SER A 452 14.35 -16.92 -2.13
CA SER A 452 12.88 -17.09 -2.07
C SER A 452 12.09 -15.86 -1.63
N ARG A 453 12.74 -14.77 -1.24
CA ARG A 453 12.06 -13.60 -0.67
C ARG A 453 11.78 -12.47 -1.63
N VAL A 454 12.47 -12.41 -2.73
CA VAL A 454 12.27 -11.35 -3.73
C VAL A 454 11.46 -11.91 -4.87
N GLY A 455 10.16 -11.96 -4.72
CA GLY A 455 9.28 -12.01 -5.87
C GLY A 455 9.70 -10.86 -6.78
N THR A 456 9.94 -11.12 -8.06
CA THR A 456 10.43 -10.13 -9.01
C THR A 456 9.53 -8.90 -8.92
N ILE A 457 10.05 -7.79 -8.39
CA ILE A 457 9.29 -6.55 -8.33
C ILE A 457 9.08 -6.13 -9.76
N LYS A 458 7.86 -6.25 -10.24
CA LYS A 458 7.51 -5.70 -11.53
C LYS A 458 7.39 -4.20 -11.35
N LYS A 459 8.34 -3.47 -11.94
CA LYS A 459 8.39 -2.00 -12.02
C LYS A 459 7.29 -1.40 -12.92
N GLU A 460 6.16 -2.07 -13.09
CA GLU A 460 5.17 -1.76 -14.13
C GLU A 460 3.96 -1.00 -13.61
N SER A 461 4.07 -0.32 -12.47
CA SER A 461 3.05 0.65 -12.03
C SER A 461 3.31 2.04 -12.62
N ASN A 462 3.75 2.09 -13.87
CA ASN A 462 4.02 3.35 -14.56
C ASN A 462 3.44 3.34 -15.98
N HIS A 463 3.19 4.54 -16.50
CA HIS A 463 2.75 4.79 -17.85
C HIS A 463 3.70 5.76 -18.54
N TYR A 464 3.94 5.57 -19.83
CA TYR A 464 4.71 6.49 -20.65
C TYR A 464 3.76 7.28 -21.53
N ASP A 465 3.75 8.60 -21.39
CA ASP A 465 2.93 9.50 -22.22
C ASP A 465 3.57 9.74 -23.59
N ASP A 466 4.88 9.83 -23.54
CA ASP A 466 5.82 9.80 -24.66
C ASP A 466 7.07 9.06 -24.19
N ASP A 467 8.04 8.88 -25.02
CA ASP A 467 9.30 8.23 -24.60
C ASP A 467 10.11 9.04 -23.57
N THR A 468 9.67 10.24 -23.19
CA THR A 468 10.39 11.17 -22.33
C THR A 468 9.85 11.25 -20.90
N THR A 469 8.56 11.00 -20.69
CA THR A 469 7.90 11.16 -19.39
C THR A 469 7.34 9.86 -18.84
N ARG A 470 7.65 9.55 -17.59
CA ARG A 470 7.14 8.39 -16.87
C ARG A 470 6.15 8.85 -15.80
N TRP A 471 4.92 8.39 -15.91
CA TRP A 471 3.85 8.67 -14.99
C TRP A 471 3.64 7.56 -13.98
N TYR A 472 3.44 7.94 -12.72
CA TYR A 472 3.09 7.04 -11.62
C TYR A 472 1.71 7.41 -11.06
N LEU A 473 0.96 6.39 -10.68
CA LEU A 473 -0.29 6.59 -9.97
C LEU A 473 0.00 6.94 -8.52
N GLY A 474 -0.56 8.05 -8.06
CA GLY A 474 -0.43 8.55 -6.71
C GLY A 474 -1.77 8.87 -6.06
N ASP A 475 -1.77 8.92 -4.74
CA ASP A 475 -2.85 9.42 -3.90
C ASP A 475 -2.28 10.50 -2.98
N GLU A 476 -2.96 11.62 -2.90
CA GLU A 476 -2.56 12.77 -2.10
C GLU A 476 -3.66 13.10 -1.11
N ASN A 477 -3.32 13.06 0.16
CA ASN A 477 -4.23 13.35 1.25
C ASN A 477 -3.63 14.41 2.18
N ILE A 478 -4.48 15.31 2.66
CA ILE A 478 -4.17 16.20 3.76
C ILE A 478 -4.96 15.71 4.96
N GLY A 479 -4.26 15.35 6.03
CA GLY A 479 -4.82 14.79 7.23
C GLY A 479 -4.21 15.38 8.49
N GLU A 480 -4.51 14.75 9.60
CA GLU A 480 -3.95 15.05 10.92
C GLU A 480 -2.98 13.96 11.35
N GLY A 481 -2.08 14.28 12.29
CA GLY A 481 -1.16 13.31 12.86
C GLY A 481 -0.84 13.56 14.32
N ILE A 482 -0.34 12.52 14.96
CA ILE A 482 0.25 12.58 16.31
C ILE A 482 1.67 12.06 16.19
N PHE A 483 2.64 12.90 16.44
CA PHE A 483 4.04 12.48 16.52
C PHE A 483 4.41 12.22 17.97
N ILE A 484 4.99 11.05 18.24
CA ILE A 484 5.36 10.60 19.57
C ILE A 484 6.84 10.27 19.56
N ASP A 485 7.60 10.91 20.45
CA ASP A 485 9.02 10.65 20.70
C ASP A 485 9.34 10.69 22.22
N ILE A 486 10.59 10.50 22.58
CA ILE A 486 11.05 10.45 23.96
C ILE A 486 11.90 11.68 24.26
N ILE A 487 11.53 12.44 25.30
CA ILE A 487 12.20 13.70 25.68
C ILE A 487 13.64 13.48 26.13
N GLU A 488 13.93 12.39 26.83
CA GLU A 488 15.27 12.10 27.34
C GLU A 488 16.31 12.04 26.23
N SER A 489 15.88 11.80 25.00
CA SER A 489 16.74 11.85 23.83
C SER A 489 17.33 13.24 23.55
N GLU A 490 16.61 14.31 23.93
CA GLU A 490 17.06 15.69 23.74
C GLU A 490 17.83 16.24 24.92
N ILE A 491 17.34 16.01 26.15
CA ILE A 491 17.83 16.67 27.36
C ILE A 491 19.15 16.08 27.84
N ASN A 492 19.23 14.76 27.92
CA ASN A 492 20.36 14.07 28.52
C ASN A 492 21.38 13.56 27.48
N ASN A 493 21.00 13.49 26.22
CA ASN A 493 21.81 12.94 25.15
C ASN A 493 21.59 13.69 23.83
N PRO A 494 22.27 14.79 23.58
CA PRO A 494 22.10 15.60 22.36
C PRO A 494 22.37 14.84 21.03
N GLY A 495 22.66 13.58 21.06
CA GLY A 495 22.80 12.70 19.89
C GLY A 495 21.81 11.54 19.84
N GLY A 496 20.76 11.55 20.68
CA GLY A 496 19.74 10.49 20.74
C GLY A 496 19.88 9.56 21.94
N LEU A 497 19.03 8.54 22.00
CA LEU A 497 19.02 7.50 23.03
C LEU A 497 20.13 6.46 22.79
N ASN A 498 20.58 5.81 23.85
CA ASN A 498 21.31 4.56 23.71
C ASN A 498 20.41 3.54 23.00
N PRO A 499 21.01 2.58 22.26
CA PRO A 499 20.20 1.50 21.68
C PRO A 499 19.34 0.88 22.79
N ILE A 500 18.07 0.66 22.49
CA ILE A 500 17.17 -0.07 23.38
C ILE A 500 17.82 -1.43 23.64
N GLY A 501 18.06 -1.74 24.93
CA GLY A 501 18.71 -2.99 25.31
C GLY A 501 20.19 -2.92 25.60
N SER A 502 20.63 -1.89 26.31
CA SER A 502 21.92 -1.94 27.00
C SER A 502 21.99 -3.03 28.13
N SER A 503 20.83 -3.60 28.49
CA SER A 503 20.73 -4.81 29.33
C SER A 503 20.52 -6.02 28.42
N SER A 504 21.42 -7.01 28.47
CA SER A 504 21.33 -8.24 27.72
C SER A 504 20.05 -9.02 28.02
N SER A 505 19.07 -9.05 27.11
CA SER A 505 18.01 -10.05 27.11
C SER A 505 18.17 -10.96 25.88
N ASN A 506 17.72 -12.21 25.99
CA ASN A 506 17.81 -13.18 24.90
C ASN A 506 17.15 -12.66 23.61
N ASN A 507 16.09 -11.86 23.71
CA ASN A 507 15.37 -11.32 22.57
C ASN A 507 16.16 -10.21 21.87
N ILE A 508 16.79 -9.32 22.64
CA ILE A 508 17.64 -8.25 22.09
C ILE A 508 18.84 -8.86 21.37
N ASP A 509 19.49 -9.86 21.97
CA ASP A 509 20.63 -10.53 21.35
C ASP A 509 20.23 -11.24 20.05
N THR A 510 19.04 -11.83 20.00
CA THR A 510 18.49 -12.44 18.79
C THR A 510 18.26 -11.40 17.69
N TRP A 511 17.62 -10.26 18.00
CA TRP A 511 17.40 -9.19 17.04
C TRP A 511 18.71 -8.57 16.54
N ASN A 512 19.69 -8.37 17.44
CA ASN A 512 21.02 -7.88 17.07
C ASN A 512 21.76 -8.89 16.15
N SER A 513 21.63 -10.18 16.41
CA SER A 513 22.23 -11.24 15.58
C SER A 513 21.62 -11.25 14.18
N ILE A 514 20.30 -11.09 14.05
CA ILE A 514 19.61 -10.98 12.76
C ILE A 514 20.10 -9.73 12.01
N ASN A 515 20.14 -8.60 12.70
CA ASN A 515 20.57 -7.33 12.13
C ASN A 515 22.02 -7.42 11.60
N SER A 516 22.93 -8.02 12.39
CA SER A 516 24.31 -8.27 11.97
C SER A 516 24.42 -9.21 10.79
N THR A 517 23.61 -10.27 10.77
CA THR A 517 23.60 -11.22 9.63
C THR A 517 23.15 -10.55 8.33
N LEU A 518 22.12 -9.68 8.39
CA LEU A 518 21.65 -8.92 7.24
C LEU A 518 22.73 -7.92 6.75
N ASP A 519 23.46 -7.29 7.68
CA ASP A 519 24.56 -6.37 7.34
C ASP A 519 25.74 -7.11 6.69
N ASP A 520 26.08 -8.31 7.17
CA ASP A 520 27.07 -9.19 6.55
C ASP A 520 26.65 -9.60 5.13
N ILE A 521 25.37 -9.93 4.92
CA ILE A 521 24.83 -10.24 3.59
C ILE A 521 24.96 -9.02 2.67
N LEU A 522 24.64 -7.81 3.13
CA LEU A 522 24.78 -6.59 2.36
C LEU A 522 26.24 -6.34 1.97
N THR A 523 27.15 -6.49 2.92
CA THR A 523 28.58 -6.24 2.73
C THR A 523 29.19 -7.21 1.71
N ASN A 524 28.76 -8.48 1.73
CA ASN A 524 29.29 -9.53 0.86
C ASN A 524 28.55 -9.64 -0.49
N SER A 525 27.47 -8.86 -0.70
CA SER A 525 26.64 -8.93 -1.90
C SER A 525 27.19 -8.08 -3.05
N VAL A 526 28.23 -8.56 -3.72
CA VAL A 526 28.85 -7.86 -4.87
C VAL A 526 27.90 -7.79 -6.06
N ASP A 527 27.04 -8.79 -6.24
CA ASP A 527 26.19 -8.97 -7.43
C ASP A 527 24.79 -8.36 -7.32
N TYR A 528 24.46 -7.71 -6.19
CA TYR A 528 23.14 -7.10 -6.01
C TYR A 528 23.05 -5.76 -6.74
N ASP A 529 21.92 -5.54 -7.42
CA ASP A 529 21.59 -4.22 -7.96
C ASP A 529 21.24 -3.23 -6.82
N GLU A 530 21.22 -1.94 -7.11
CA GLU A 530 20.96 -0.89 -6.09
C GLU A 530 19.59 -1.04 -5.44
N VAL A 531 18.58 -1.57 -6.15
CA VAL A 531 17.24 -1.79 -5.60
C VAL A 531 17.27 -2.87 -4.53
N LYS A 532 17.96 -3.99 -4.78
CA LYS A 532 18.15 -5.05 -3.79
C LYS A 532 18.96 -4.60 -2.60
N LYS A 533 20.02 -3.80 -2.84
CA LYS A 533 20.80 -3.21 -1.76
C LYS A 533 19.96 -2.28 -0.88
N ASP A 534 19.10 -1.46 -1.48
CA ASP A 534 18.23 -0.57 -0.73
C ASP A 534 17.16 -1.35 0.04
N GLU A 535 16.60 -2.40 -0.53
CA GLU A 535 15.67 -3.29 0.18
C GLU A 535 16.35 -3.95 1.40
N LEU A 536 17.57 -4.42 1.23
CA LEU A 536 18.33 -5.01 2.32
C LEU A 536 18.70 -3.98 3.40
N LYS A 537 19.06 -2.75 3.02
CA LYS A 537 19.27 -1.64 3.97
C LYS A 537 18.00 -1.32 4.77
N GLN A 538 16.83 -1.39 4.13
CA GLN A 538 15.55 -1.23 4.82
C GLN A 538 15.32 -2.39 5.79
N GLU A 539 15.55 -3.64 5.40
CA GLU A 539 15.43 -4.79 6.29
C GLU A 539 16.38 -4.69 7.50
N ILE A 540 17.61 -4.22 7.29
CA ILE A 540 18.56 -3.95 8.38
C ILE A 540 18.01 -2.87 9.32
N THR A 541 17.44 -1.80 8.79
CA THR A 541 16.82 -0.75 9.61
C THR A 541 15.63 -1.28 10.38
N HIS A 542 14.75 -2.05 9.74
CA HIS A 542 13.54 -2.58 10.35
C HIS A 542 13.80 -3.70 11.36
N SER A 543 14.87 -4.46 11.21
CA SER A 543 15.30 -5.49 12.18
C SER A 543 16.10 -4.93 13.35
N ASN A 544 16.37 -3.63 13.37
CA ASN A 544 17.04 -3.00 14.51
C ASN A 544 16.12 -3.05 15.75
N PRO A 545 16.63 -3.47 16.94
CA PRO A 545 15.80 -3.54 18.15
C PRO A 545 15.05 -2.25 18.48
N THR A 546 15.65 -1.08 18.26
CA THR A 546 14.99 0.21 18.47
C THR A 546 13.79 0.40 17.55
N PHE A 547 13.92 0.00 16.28
CA PHE A 547 12.81 0.04 15.33
C PHE A 547 11.69 -0.92 15.73
N VAL A 548 12.04 -2.18 16.04
CA VAL A 548 11.07 -3.22 16.45
C VAL A 548 10.30 -2.79 17.68
N TRP A 549 10.97 -2.17 18.65
CA TRP A 549 10.36 -1.64 19.86
C TRP A 549 9.30 -0.57 19.56
N TRP A 550 9.68 0.45 18.77
CA TRP A 550 8.76 1.52 18.38
C TRP A 550 7.61 1.01 17.52
N HIS A 551 7.88 0.10 16.61
CA HIS A 551 6.87 -0.48 15.74
C HIS A 551 5.83 -1.28 16.52
N THR A 552 6.28 -2.12 17.45
CA THR A 552 5.41 -2.88 18.35
C THR A 552 4.56 -1.96 19.22
N LEU A 553 5.18 -0.94 19.83
CA LEU A 553 4.43 0.04 20.62
C LEU A 553 3.41 0.80 19.78
N CYS A 554 3.76 1.16 18.53
CA CYS A 554 2.86 1.84 17.61
C CYS A 554 1.60 1.01 17.33
N HIS A 555 1.79 -0.29 17.05
CA HIS A 555 0.67 -1.21 16.83
C HIS A 555 -0.24 -1.31 18.06
N LYS A 556 0.35 -1.43 19.24
CA LYS A 556 -0.41 -1.47 20.49
C LYS A 556 -1.19 -0.17 20.74
N LEU A 557 -0.58 0.98 20.47
CA LEU A 557 -1.24 2.27 20.58
C LEU A 557 -2.41 2.37 19.59
N LEU A 558 -2.22 1.98 18.33
CA LEU A 558 -3.26 2.01 17.30
C LEU A 558 -4.46 1.11 17.65
N LEU A 559 -4.20 -0.11 18.14
CA LEU A 559 -5.26 -1.03 18.54
C LEU A 559 -6.10 -0.45 19.71
N ASN A 560 -5.45 0.11 20.72
CA ASN A 560 -6.16 0.69 21.85
C ASN A 560 -6.82 2.03 21.50
N LEU A 561 -6.18 2.84 20.66
CA LEU A 561 -6.73 4.10 20.17
C LEU A 561 -8.05 3.89 19.42
N THR A 562 -8.14 2.85 18.59
CA THR A 562 -9.38 2.53 17.85
C THR A 562 -10.52 2.12 18.77
N VAL A 563 -10.22 1.37 19.83
CA VAL A 563 -11.23 0.94 20.81
C VAL A 563 -11.80 2.13 21.58
N ASP A 564 -10.94 3.03 22.04
CA ASP A 564 -11.33 4.17 22.87
C ASP A 564 -11.94 5.33 22.05
N SER A 565 -11.49 5.52 20.79
CA SER A 565 -11.96 6.63 19.94
C SER A 565 -13.14 6.27 19.03
N GLY A 566 -13.36 4.97 18.75
CA GLY A 566 -14.34 4.52 17.76
C GLY A 566 -13.96 4.79 16.30
N ILE A 567 -12.76 5.32 16.04
CA ILE A 567 -12.25 5.54 14.67
C ILE A 567 -11.79 4.20 14.10
N SER A 568 -12.17 3.92 12.86
CA SER A 568 -11.78 2.66 12.20
C SER A 568 -10.26 2.56 12.01
N LEU A 569 -9.70 1.40 12.32
CA LEU A 569 -8.27 1.12 12.17
C LEU A 569 -7.75 1.40 10.74
N VAL A 570 -8.56 1.10 9.72
CA VAL A 570 -8.18 1.33 8.31
C VAL A 570 -8.09 2.80 7.92
N SER A 571 -8.55 3.71 8.78
CA SER A 571 -8.43 5.16 8.58
C SER A 571 -7.11 5.71 9.07
N PHE A 572 -6.31 4.91 9.78
CA PHE A 572 -5.00 5.30 10.26
C PHE A 572 -3.88 4.79 9.33
N GLY A 573 -2.80 5.52 9.31
CA GLY A 573 -1.51 5.10 8.81
C GLY A 573 -0.44 5.28 9.88
N GLU A 574 0.64 4.56 9.75
CA GLU A 574 1.77 4.64 10.67
C GLU A 574 3.08 4.93 9.94
N ARG A 575 4.00 5.57 10.65
CA ARG A 575 5.41 5.70 10.26
C ARG A 575 6.26 5.51 11.49
N VAL A 576 7.27 4.66 11.38
CA VAL A 576 8.25 4.42 12.43
C VAL A 576 9.58 4.98 11.96
N TYR A 577 10.18 5.81 12.79
CA TYR A 577 11.45 6.46 12.50
C TYR A 577 12.54 5.94 13.43
N CYS A 578 13.68 5.59 12.86
CA CYS A 578 14.83 5.12 13.60
C CYS A 578 16.12 5.53 12.89
N LYS A 579 16.75 6.59 13.34
CA LYS A 579 17.95 7.18 12.75
C LYS A 579 19.14 7.02 13.70
N LYS A 580 20.15 6.27 13.27
CA LYS A 580 21.39 6.11 14.02
C LYS A 580 22.34 7.28 13.77
N ASN A 581 22.80 7.90 14.82
CA ASN A 581 23.91 8.84 14.73
C ASN A 581 25.23 8.04 14.66
N THR A 582 25.90 8.13 13.51
CA THR A 582 27.14 7.36 13.25
C THR A 582 28.30 7.73 14.16
N ARG A 583 28.33 8.96 14.72
CA ARG A 583 29.41 9.42 15.61
C ARG A 583 29.21 8.95 17.05
N THR A 584 27.99 8.96 17.53
CA THR A 584 27.68 8.67 18.93
C THR A 584 27.14 7.27 19.16
N GLY A 585 26.74 6.56 18.08
CA GLY A 585 26.05 5.27 18.15
C GLY A 585 24.60 5.35 18.67
N LYS A 586 24.12 6.54 19.02
CA LYS A 586 22.79 6.77 19.59
C LYS A 586 21.72 6.89 18.52
N TYR A 587 20.48 6.66 18.91
CA TYR A 587 19.33 6.71 18.00
C TYR A 587 18.44 7.90 18.29
N GLN A 588 18.03 8.62 17.23
CA GLN A 588 16.86 9.48 17.22
C GLN A 588 15.72 8.67 16.63
N SER A 589 14.60 8.59 17.33
CA SER A 589 13.52 7.71 16.95
C SER A 589 12.17 8.24 17.44
N GLY A 590 11.11 7.75 16.87
CA GLY A 590 9.73 8.07 17.21
C GLY A 590 8.76 7.48 16.22
N ILE A 591 7.48 7.68 16.49
CA ILE A 591 6.38 7.22 15.62
C ILE A 591 5.49 8.38 15.25
N LEU A 592 4.94 8.30 14.04
CA LEU A 592 3.88 9.16 13.57
C LEU A 592 2.66 8.31 13.25
N ILE A 593 1.58 8.56 13.97
CA ILE A 593 0.25 8.05 13.67
C ILE A 593 -0.51 9.15 12.95
N TYR A 594 -1.07 8.86 11.78
CA TYR A 594 -1.75 9.86 10.98
C TYR A 594 -3.05 9.34 10.36
N SER A 595 -3.97 10.25 10.08
CA SER A 595 -5.19 9.94 9.34
C SER A 595 -4.86 9.74 7.86
N SER A 596 -5.26 8.57 7.31
CA SER A 596 -5.04 8.21 5.92
C SER A 596 -6.27 8.36 5.04
N ALA A 597 -7.42 8.72 5.61
CA ALA A 597 -8.70 8.85 4.90
C ALA A 597 -9.17 10.29 4.90
N THR A 598 -9.42 10.83 3.71
CA THR A 598 -10.16 12.10 3.56
C THR A 598 -11.66 11.84 3.64
N GLY A 599 -12.31 12.47 4.60
CA GLY A 599 -13.66 13.01 4.52
C GLY A 599 -14.88 12.15 4.21
N SER A 600 -14.81 10.83 4.04
CA SER A 600 -16.04 10.05 3.80
C SER A 600 -16.86 9.76 5.06
N ASP A 601 -16.26 9.88 6.24
CA ASP A 601 -16.92 9.61 7.51
C ASP A 601 -17.13 10.89 8.35
N GLY A 602 -17.00 12.09 7.75
CA GLY A 602 -17.33 13.36 8.37
C GLY A 602 -16.39 13.80 9.51
N THR A 603 -15.32 13.10 9.79
CA THR A 603 -14.39 13.41 10.89
C THR A 603 -13.01 13.84 10.37
N LEU A 604 -12.96 15.01 9.74
CA LEU A 604 -11.76 15.84 9.74
C LEU A 604 -11.73 16.50 11.12
N GLY A 605 -10.78 16.13 11.99
CA GLY A 605 -10.61 16.79 13.27
C GLY A 605 -10.73 15.91 14.50
N GLY A 606 -10.69 14.55 14.36
CA GLY A 606 -10.82 13.64 15.51
C GLY A 606 -9.50 13.21 16.14
N LEU A 607 -8.43 13.06 15.36
CA LEU A 607 -7.19 12.48 15.86
C LEU A 607 -6.44 13.43 16.81
N VAL A 608 -6.29 14.68 16.41
CA VAL A 608 -5.60 15.71 17.22
C VAL A 608 -6.38 16.01 18.50
N SER A 609 -7.72 15.96 18.47
CA SER A 609 -8.54 16.21 19.65
C SER A 609 -8.41 15.12 20.73
N LEU A 610 -7.87 13.95 20.39
CA LEU A 610 -7.58 12.89 21.38
C LEU A 610 -6.29 13.16 22.19
N VAL A 611 -5.50 14.17 21.82
CA VAL A 611 -4.28 14.52 22.54
C VAL A 611 -4.61 15.32 23.80
N GLU A 612 -5.16 14.61 24.78
CA GLU A 612 -5.40 15.09 26.14
C GLU A 612 -4.60 14.28 27.13
N GLU A 613 -4.02 14.94 28.15
CA GLU A 613 -3.10 14.32 29.10
C GLU A 613 -3.72 13.09 29.80
N GLN A 614 -4.98 13.20 30.25
CA GLN A 614 -5.67 12.09 30.93
C GLN A 614 -5.92 10.91 29.99
N PHE A 615 -6.35 11.18 28.76
CA PHE A 615 -6.63 10.16 27.75
C PHE A 615 -5.33 9.44 27.38
N MET A 616 -4.28 10.18 27.04
CA MET A 616 -3.01 9.60 26.62
C MET A 616 -2.31 8.84 27.75
N THR A 617 -2.37 9.32 28.99
CA THR A 617 -1.84 8.59 30.15
C THR A 617 -2.55 7.25 30.32
N LYS A 618 -3.87 7.22 30.24
CA LYS A 618 -4.66 5.98 30.28
C LYS A 618 -4.26 5.05 29.11
N LEU A 619 -4.12 5.60 27.90
CA LEU A 619 -3.75 4.85 26.71
C LEU A 619 -2.41 4.14 26.86
N PHE A 620 -1.34 4.85 27.28
CA PHE A 620 -0.02 4.26 27.52
C PHE A 620 -0.04 3.18 28.60
N LYS A 621 -0.78 3.42 29.69
CA LYS A 621 -0.95 2.41 30.74
C LYS A 621 -1.67 1.17 30.24
N THR A 622 -2.71 1.31 29.42
CA THR A 622 -3.41 0.17 28.82
C THR A 622 -2.49 -0.58 27.84
N CYS A 623 -1.68 0.15 27.08
CA CYS A 623 -0.69 -0.46 26.18
C CYS A 623 0.35 -1.29 26.93
N SER A 624 0.93 -0.77 28.01
CA SER A 624 1.92 -1.50 28.81
C SER A 624 1.33 -2.78 29.38
N GLN A 625 0.11 -2.76 29.89
CA GLN A 625 -0.59 -3.94 30.40
C GLN A 625 -0.86 -4.97 29.30
N GLY A 626 -1.27 -4.51 28.09
CA GLY A 626 -1.58 -5.37 26.95
C GLY A 626 -0.35 -6.00 26.28
N ILE A 627 0.85 -5.48 26.51
CA ILE A 627 2.12 -6.05 26.01
C ILE A 627 2.50 -7.31 26.80
N VAL A 628 2.20 -7.36 28.09
CA VAL A 628 2.66 -8.44 29.01
C VAL A 628 2.05 -9.80 28.66
N SER A 629 0.81 -9.86 28.16
CA SER A 629 0.11 -11.11 27.92
C SER A 629 -0.70 -11.13 26.63
N CYS A 630 -0.85 -12.30 26.06
CA CYS A 630 -1.69 -12.56 24.88
C CYS A 630 -2.57 -13.79 25.12
N SER A 631 -3.81 -13.76 24.61
CA SER A 631 -4.71 -14.91 24.72
C SER A 631 -4.21 -16.19 24.02
N ASN A 632 -3.22 -16.06 23.13
CA ASN A 632 -2.56 -17.18 22.45
C ASN A 632 -1.26 -17.63 23.11
N ASP A 633 -0.95 -17.16 24.31
CA ASP A 633 0.22 -17.66 25.05
C ASP A 633 -0.01 -19.11 25.52
N PRO A 634 1.01 -19.97 25.54
CA PRO A 634 2.43 -19.66 25.27
C PRO A 634 2.83 -19.66 23.80
N VAL A 635 1.96 -20.08 22.85
CA VAL A 635 2.30 -20.20 21.43
C VAL A 635 2.78 -18.87 20.82
N CYS A 636 2.20 -17.75 21.26
CA CYS A 636 2.62 -16.44 20.78
C CYS A 636 3.95 -16.00 21.42
N SER A 637 4.10 -16.15 22.75
CA SER A 637 5.30 -15.70 23.47
C SER A 637 6.55 -16.56 23.21
N GLU A 638 6.38 -17.84 22.89
CA GLU A 638 7.48 -18.77 22.57
C GLU A 638 7.86 -18.79 21.09
N ARG A 639 7.30 -17.88 20.28
CA ARG A 639 7.59 -17.80 18.86
C ARG A 639 9.06 -17.47 18.64
N LYS A 640 9.75 -18.31 17.86
CA LYS A 640 11.17 -18.12 17.52
C LYS A 640 11.27 -17.14 16.36
N ILE A 641 12.17 -16.19 16.50
CA ILE A 641 12.52 -15.26 15.45
C ILE A 641 13.49 -15.98 14.49
N GLU A 642 13.13 -16.02 13.21
CA GLU A 642 13.94 -16.64 12.16
C GLU A 642 14.26 -15.62 11.08
N LEU A 643 15.43 -15.75 10.46
CA LEU A 643 15.83 -14.87 9.34
C LEU A 643 14.84 -14.93 8.17
N THR A 644 14.13 -16.05 8.01
CA THR A 644 13.10 -16.29 7.00
C THR A 644 11.76 -15.66 7.36
N LYS A 645 11.48 -15.46 8.66
CA LYS A 645 10.30 -14.81 9.19
C LYS A 645 10.76 -13.86 10.29
N ILE A 646 11.05 -12.62 9.92
CA ILE A 646 11.48 -11.59 10.88
C ILE A 646 10.25 -11.12 11.67
N GLU A 647 9.73 -12.00 12.52
CA GLU A 647 8.57 -11.81 13.37
C GLU A 647 8.88 -12.44 14.73
N GLY A 648 8.77 -11.65 15.79
CA GLY A 648 8.86 -12.13 17.16
C GLY A 648 7.51 -12.53 17.75
N ALA A 649 7.32 -12.32 19.03
CA ALA A 649 6.07 -12.58 19.72
C ALA A 649 4.97 -11.59 19.29
N CYS A 650 4.26 -11.92 18.21
CA CYS A 650 3.13 -11.17 17.71
C CYS A 650 2.10 -12.11 17.05
N CYS A 651 0.81 -11.78 17.15
CA CYS A 651 -0.27 -12.52 16.49
C CYS A 651 -1.52 -11.64 16.32
N HIS A 652 -2.54 -12.16 15.65
CA HIS A 652 -3.80 -11.44 15.44
C HIS A 652 -4.52 -11.05 16.72
N ALA A 653 -4.26 -11.76 17.82
CA ALA A 653 -4.90 -11.46 19.10
C ALA A 653 -4.19 -10.33 19.88
N CYS A 654 -2.97 -9.97 19.53
CA CYS A 654 -2.19 -9.00 20.32
C CYS A 654 -1.64 -7.82 19.56
N GLU A 655 -1.07 -8.00 18.35
CA GLU A 655 -0.29 -6.95 17.68
C GLU A 655 -0.61 -6.71 16.21
N LEU A 656 -1.17 -7.67 15.47
CA LEU A 656 -1.32 -7.52 14.02
C LEU A 656 -2.44 -6.53 13.68
N LEU A 657 -2.13 -5.60 12.78
CA LEU A 657 -3.05 -4.61 12.23
C LEU A 657 -3.55 -5.02 10.84
N SER A 658 -4.51 -4.24 10.32
CA SER A 658 -4.87 -4.32 8.91
C SER A 658 -3.65 -4.02 8.03
N GLU A 659 -3.46 -4.78 6.96
CA GLU A 659 -2.38 -4.58 5.99
C GLU A 659 -2.38 -3.17 5.35
N THR A 660 -3.52 -2.47 5.36
CA THR A 660 -3.64 -1.10 4.86
C THR A 660 -3.11 -0.06 5.84
N THR A 661 -3.02 -0.40 7.12
CA THR A 661 -2.58 0.48 8.20
C THR A 661 -1.08 0.36 8.41
N CYS A 662 -0.55 -0.87 8.46
CA CYS A 662 0.87 -1.12 8.67
C CYS A 662 1.66 -0.94 7.36
N SER A 663 2.61 0.00 7.37
CA SER A 663 3.51 0.24 6.22
C SER A 663 4.58 -0.85 6.07
N TYR A 664 4.74 -1.72 7.07
CA TYR A 664 5.79 -2.75 7.14
C TYR A 664 5.24 -4.17 7.06
N GLN A 665 4.00 -4.33 6.60
CA GLN A 665 3.35 -5.64 6.37
C GLN A 665 3.26 -6.51 7.64
N ASN A 666 3.08 -5.91 8.80
CA ASN A 666 3.08 -6.59 10.11
C ASN A 666 4.37 -7.39 10.41
N ARG A 667 5.49 -7.05 9.78
CA ARG A 667 6.80 -7.67 10.04
C ARG A 667 7.55 -6.87 11.10
N CYS A 668 8.59 -7.46 11.70
CA CYS A 668 9.44 -6.80 12.68
C CYS A 668 8.64 -6.29 13.91
N LEU A 669 7.79 -7.16 14.44
CA LEU A 669 7.01 -6.95 15.66
C LEU A 669 7.43 -7.96 16.71
N ASP A 670 7.59 -7.51 17.96
CA ASP A 670 7.94 -8.39 19.09
C ASP A 670 7.56 -7.75 20.42
N ARG A 671 6.44 -8.21 21.01
CA ARG A 671 6.03 -7.72 22.35
C ARG A 671 6.99 -8.15 23.47
N ASN A 672 7.69 -9.29 23.32
CA ASN A 672 8.66 -9.73 24.32
C ASN A 672 9.85 -8.75 24.40
N LEU A 673 10.30 -8.24 23.23
CA LEU A 673 11.33 -7.21 23.21
C LEU A 673 10.92 -5.96 23.99
N VAL A 674 9.68 -5.51 23.81
CA VAL A 674 9.15 -4.35 24.54
C VAL A 674 9.03 -4.66 26.04
N GLN A 675 8.54 -5.84 26.39
CA GLN A 675 8.41 -6.28 27.78
C GLN A 675 9.78 -6.37 28.50
N ASP A 676 10.79 -6.95 27.83
CA ASP A 676 12.13 -7.12 28.40
C ASP A 676 12.85 -5.78 28.65
N THR A 677 12.44 -4.73 27.97
CA THR A 677 13.01 -3.38 28.09
C THR A 677 12.19 -2.45 28.97
N MET A 678 11.07 -2.93 29.51
CA MET A 678 10.36 -2.23 30.57
C MET A 678 11.17 -2.30 31.87
N PRO A 679 11.22 -1.22 32.64
CA PRO A 679 11.92 -1.22 33.92
C PRO A 679 11.28 -2.16 34.96
#